data_3945c7208c2ad8cbdc4b0fd29029bc8a
#
_entry.id   3945c7208c2ad8cbdc4b0fd29029bc8a
#
_cell.length_a   1.000
_cell.length_b   1.000
_cell.length_c   1.000
_cell.angle_alpha   90.00
_cell.angle_beta   90.00
_cell.angle_gamma   90.00
#
_symmetry.space_group_name_H-M   'P 1'
#
loop_
_entity.id
_entity.type
_entity.pdbx_description
1 polymer ?
#
loop_
_entity_poly.entity_id
_entity_poly.type
_entity_poly.pdbx_seq_one_letter_code
_entity_poly.pdbx_strand_id
1 'polypeptide(L)'
;MFDSHDDDLWEVPSIDVDVPVEAAVSVEAPEAEAAAPAPEPVEAVAPVEAATAAEDESSTDGYDQAAAEAPEDEGYDMDGLDGKLLEHFAGKIVRKDLTALMKRGANVPTFVLEYLLGMYCSTDDEEAVAEGLDRIRRILTDNYVRPDESERIKSKIRELGRFTIIDKVTAKLDEYKDIYVASFANLTIEPFVMPAEYVRDYSKILQGGIWCIMSIEYRHPLDEEDEFGMEVFGDDAPRRFKAKRKKRGPEDSPFSVASLTPIQMPNLDLDAMVEERQYFTRDEWLNMLLRSAGYEPSELSEKERLHFIERMVLLIERNYNLCELGPRGTGKSHIYKEVSPYAILLSGGQTTTANLFGRMNSMRADRVGLVGHWDCVTFDEVAGMRFKDTNAVQIMKDYMASGSYARGRDQINADASMVFEGNINDTVQNVLKTTHLFDPFPPEFNNDSAFFDRIHYYLPGWEIPKMRSSLLTGHYGLITDCLSEFCKEMRRKDFTHHIDRYFRFNSDFNKRDEIAVRKTFSGLAKLLFPDEAMDKDDVRWLLDYAIEGRRRVKEQLKIMAGVEFIDVNLGYMDADNPQDVHVVRVPEQTEDTLIPDGSLLSGHVFGVGRSQGGEVAVYKLENKAVAGECKFKYEGVAFNKPVRDTLEAAFDNFVNLANRVAPGMHIGSKDYLLFYNDLQSKGLSEEVSLAEFVGLCSAACNRPVMPALAIPGILRMSGSMDEIRGLEDIMRVAKNAGAKRVILPLSAIAGLQSVSSEIISGLSPVFYMDGDPVDAAKKALDL
;
A
#
# COMPACT_ATOMS: atom_id res chain seq x y z
N MET A 1 47.05 -43.45 15.03
CA MET A 1 46.76 -44.89 14.99
C MET A 1 45.48 -45.05 14.24
N PHE A 2 45.61 -45.65 13.07
CA PHE A 2 44.62 -46.32 12.20
C PHE A 2 43.49 -45.44 11.63
N ASP A 3 43.53 -45.06 10.38
CA ASP A 3 43.36 -45.80 9.07
C ASP A 3 41.87 -46.05 8.80
N SER A 4 41.33 -45.42 7.82
CA SER A 4 41.25 -45.60 6.35
C SER A 4 39.98 -46.32 5.88
N HIS A 5 39.39 -45.72 4.83
CA HIS A 5 38.57 -46.33 3.76
C HIS A 5 37.07 -46.64 4.06
N ASP A 6 36.16 -46.06 3.33
CA ASP A 6 35.66 -46.55 2.03
C ASP A 6 34.83 -45.53 1.30
N ASP A 7 35.19 -45.37 0.01
CA ASP A 7 34.40 -44.77 -1.07
C ASP A 7 33.23 -45.71 -1.39
N ASP A 8 32.03 -45.17 -1.57
CA ASP A 8 31.01 -45.82 -2.39
C ASP A 8 30.27 -44.82 -3.27
N LEU A 9 30.57 -44.93 -4.56
CA LEU A 9 29.97 -44.37 -5.72
C LEU A 9 28.48 -44.76 -5.83
N TRP A 10 27.60 -43.75 -6.07
CA TRP A 10 26.29 -43.97 -6.64
C TRP A 10 26.29 -43.52 -8.09
N GLU A 11 26.34 -44.49 -8.98
CA GLU A 11 26.07 -44.34 -10.43
C GLU A 11 24.58 -44.02 -10.64
N VAL A 12 24.31 -43.01 -11.46
CA VAL A 12 22.99 -42.72 -12.00
C VAL A 12 22.89 -43.38 -13.41
N PRO A 13 21.88 -44.24 -13.64
CA PRO A 13 21.73 -44.84 -14.98
C PRO A 13 21.16 -43.79 -15.98
N SER A 14 21.85 -43.67 -17.10
CA SER A 14 21.40 -43.00 -18.30
C SER A 14 20.30 -43.82 -18.99
N ILE A 15 19.17 -43.17 -19.27
CA ILE A 15 18.12 -43.72 -20.14
C ILE A 15 18.23 -43.00 -21.49
N ASP A 16 18.70 -43.74 -22.49
CA ASP A 16 18.58 -43.40 -23.88
C ASP A 16 17.12 -43.56 -24.33
N VAL A 17 16.55 -42.52 -24.91
CA VAL A 17 15.29 -42.64 -25.66
C VAL A 17 15.55 -42.11 -27.08
N ASP A 18 15.66 -43.04 -27.98
CA ASP A 18 15.60 -42.82 -29.45
C ASP A 18 14.24 -42.20 -29.82
N VAL A 19 14.27 -41.08 -30.55
CA VAL A 19 13.12 -40.56 -31.28
C VAL A 19 13.48 -40.47 -32.77
N PRO A 20 12.72 -41.12 -33.68
CA PRO A 20 13.02 -41.13 -35.10
C PRO A 20 12.66 -39.78 -35.75
N VAL A 21 13.55 -39.38 -36.64
CA VAL A 21 13.37 -38.26 -37.55
C VAL A 21 12.50 -38.71 -38.73
N GLU A 22 11.35 -38.12 -38.96
CA GLU A 22 10.65 -38.19 -40.25
C GLU A 22 10.00 -36.85 -40.66
N ALA A 23 10.38 -36.47 -41.87
CA ALA A 23 9.68 -35.75 -42.93
C ALA A 23 9.39 -34.26 -42.75
N ALA A 24 10.24 -33.48 -43.40
CA ALA A 24 9.95 -32.14 -43.87
C ALA A 24 8.81 -32.14 -44.90
N VAL A 25 7.74 -31.42 -44.63
CA VAL A 25 6.74 -31.02 -45.63
C VAL A 25 6.90 -29.53 -45.88
N SER A 26 7.32 -29.23 -47.12
CA SER A 26 7.36 -27.90 -47.72
C SER A 26 5.93 -27.37 -47.91
N VAL A 27 5.60 -26.20 -47.33
CA VAL A 27 4.40 -25.44 -47.68
C VAL A 27 4.84 -24.20 -48.41
N GLU A 28 4.39 -24.08 -49.64
CA GLU A 28 4.55 -22.94 -50.55
C GLU A 28 3.90 -21.67 -49.95
N ALA A 29 4.56 -20.52 -50.18
CA ALA A 29 4.03 -19.20 -49.89
C ALA A 29 2.96 -18.81 -50.94
N PRO A 30 1.86 -18.14 -50.54
CA PRO A 30 0.96 -17.54 -51.53
C PRO A 30 1.49 -16.20 -52.02
N GLU A 31 1.25 -15.95 -53.29
CA GLU A 31 1.64 -14.81 -54.12
C GLU A 31 1.12 -13.47 -53.57
N ALA A 32 1.87 -12.41 -53.83
CA ALA A 32 1.58 -11.02 -53.52
C ALA A 32 0.37 -10.50 -54.32
N GLU A 33 -0.63 -10.03 -53.65
CA GLU A 33 -1.70 -9.22 -54.23
C GLU A 33 -1.35 -7.73 -54.21
N ALA A 34 -1.75 -7.05 -55.28
CA ALA A 34 -1.32 -5.77 -55.78
C ALA A 34 -1.53 -4.58 -54.80
N ALA A 35 -0.57 -3.66 -54.84
CA ALA A 35 -0.58 -2.36 -54.15
C ALA A 35 -1.75 -1.48 -54.60
N ALA A 36 -2.47 -0.89 -53.61
CA ALA A 36 -3.40 0.20 -53.81
C ALA A 36 -2.64 1.55 -53.95
N PRO A 37 -3.16 2.52 -54.67
CA PRO A 37 -2.47 3.78 -55.01
C PRO A 37 -2.37 4.73 -53.82
N ALA A 38 -1.27 5.50 -53.78
CA ALA A 38 -1.00 6.56 -52.79
C ALA A 38 -2.04 7.68 -52.86
N PRO A 39 -2.41 8.28 -51.72
CA PRO A 39 -3.25 9.47 -51.71
C PRO A 39 -2.46 10.74 -52.09
N GLU A 40 -3.11 11.61 -52.81
CA GLU A 40 -2.62 12.91 -53.29
C GLU A 40 -2.25 13.85 -52.13
N PRO A 41 -1.35 14.84 -52.34
CA PRO A 41 -0.92 15.77 -51.31
C PRO A 41 -2.02 16.80 -50.99
N VAL A 42 -2.38 16.90 -49.70
CA VAL A 42 -3.28 17.93 -49.17
C VAL A 42 -2.52 19.24 -49.04
N GLU A 43 -3.09 20.32 -49.55
CA GLU A 43 -2.59 21.67 -49.49
C GLU A 43 -2.23 22.16 -48.10
N ALA A 44 -1.15 22.92 -48.00
CA ALA A 44 -0.66 23.58 -46.80
C ALA A 44 -1.68 24.58 -46.23
N VAL A 45 -2.24 24.29 -45.07
CA VAL A 45 -2.99 25.23 -44.24
C VAL A 45 -1.99 26.08 -43.46
N ALA A 46 -2.18 27.41 -43.50
CA ALA A 46 -1.39 28.40 -42.79
C ALA A 46 -1.29 28.14 -41.27
N PRO A 47 -0.21 28.59 -40.58
CA PRO A 47 -0.03 28.37 -39.17
C PRO A 47 -1.11 29.08 -38.34
N VAL A 48 -1.89 28.32 -37.63
CA VAL A 48 -2.74 28.82 -36.53
C VAL A 48 -1.82 29.27 -35.42
N GLU A 49 -1.99 30.49 -34.96
CA GLU A 49 -1.30 31.05 -33.79
C GLU A 49 -1.30 30.07 -32.64
N ALA A 50 -0.11 29.93 -32.01
CA ALA A 50 0.10 29.16 -30.84
C ALA A 50 -0.88 29.62 -29.73
N ALA A 51 -1.92 28.85 -29.51
CA ALA A 51 -2.61 28.88 -28.23
C ALA A 51 -1.56 28.53 -27.17
N THR A 52 -1.32 29.47 -26.28
CA THR A 52 -0.55 29.28 -25.06
C THR A 52 -0.98 27.96 -24.44
N ALA A 53 -0.04 27.04 -24.37
CA ALA A 53 -0.20 25.85 -23.56
C ALA A 53 -0.67 26.32 -22.19
N ALA A 54 -1.85 25.88 -21.79
CA ALA A 54 -2.22 25.90 -20.38
C ALA A 54 -1.10 25.17 -19.66
N GLU A 55 -0.43 25.87 -18.77
CA GLU A 55 0.48 25.27 -17.81
C GLU A 55 -0.31 24.14 -17.16
N ASP A 56 0.15 22.91 -17.39
CA ASP A 56 -0.30 21.77 -16.65
C ASP A 56 -0.07 22.14 -15.18
N GLU A 57 -1.15 22.43 -14.44
CA GLU A 57 -1.10 22.57 -13.01
C GLU A 57 -0.62 21.21 -12.50
N SER A 58 0.70 21.08 -12.40
CA SER A 58 1.32 19.97 -11.67
C SER A 58 0.60 19.91 -10.34
N SER A 59 -0.03 18.79 -10.04
CA SER A 59 -0.77 18.55 -8.81
C SER A 59 0.14 18.87 -7.62
N THR A 60 0.07 20.13 -7.15
CA THR A 60 0.70 20.50 -5.88
C THR A 60 0.08 19.62 -4.82
N ASP A 61 0.89 18.90 -4.07
CA ASP A 61 0.43 18.10 -2.95
C ASP A 61 -0.39 19.02 -2.02
N GLY A 62 -1.54 18.53 -1.53
CA GLY A 62 -2.40 19.34 -0.64
C GLY A 62 -1.67 19.88 0.56
N TYR A 63 -0.57 19.24 1.00
CA TYR A 63 0.32 19.75 2.04
C TYR A 63 1.00 21.07 1.63
N ASP A 64 1.56 21.15 0.41
CA ASP A 64 2.23 22.36 -0.06
C ASP A 64 1.24 23.53 -0.22
N GLN A 65 -0.01 23.25 -0.63
CA GLN A 65 -1.08 24.26 -0.68
C GLN A 65 -1.47 24.75 0.72
N ALA A 66 -1.68 23.83 1.68
CA ALA A 66 -2.04 24.20 3.03
C ALA A 66 -0.94 25.01 3.72
N ALA A 67 0.34 24.66 3.48
CA ALA A 67 1.48 25.42 3.98
C ALA A 67 1.58 26.83 3.40
N ALA A 68 1.15 27.02 2.14
CA ALA A 68 1.11 28.35 1.50
C ALA A 68 -0.01 29.24 2.06
N GLU A 69 -1.07 28.67 2.57
CA GLU A 69 -2.26 29.37 3.11
C GLU A 69 -2.19 29.61 4.62
N ALA A 70 -1.17 29.10 5.33
CA ALA A 70 -1.05 29.25 6.77
C ALA A 70 -0.95 30.73 7.18
N PRO A 71 -1.63 31.18 8.26
CA PRO A 71 -1.67 32.58 8.67
C PRO A 71 -0.31 33.09 9.14
N GLU A 72 -0.04 34.38 8.92
CA GLU A 72 1.28 35.00 9.12
C GLU A 72 1.52 35.52 10.53
N ASP A 73 0.68 35.50 11.50
CA ASP A 73 0.96 36.10 12.81
C ASP A 73 -0.07 35.71 13.89
N GLU A 74 0.08 34.53 14.48
CA GLU A 74 -0.33 34.33 15.87
C GLU A 74 0.96 34.01 16.65
N GLY A 75 1.23 34.78 17.75
CA GLY A 75 2.41 34.56 18.61
C GLY A 75 2.49 33.11 19.06
N TYR A 76 3.68 32.54 19.13
CA TYR A 76 3.93 31.14 19.50
C TYR A 76 3.41 30.85 20.92
N ASP A 77 2.49 29.89 21.06
CA ASP A 77 1.95 29.40 22.34
C ASP A 77 2.55 28.03 22.65
N MET A 78 3.42 27.98 23.64
CA MET A 78 4.13 26.77 24.06
C MET A 78 3.20 25.89 24.91
N ASP A 79 3.05 24.63 24.53
CA ASP A 79 2.28 23.65 25.29
C ASP A 79 3.14 22.76 26.20
N GLY A 80 2.48 21.87 26.97
CA GLY A 80 3.19 20.97 27.91
C GLY A 80 4.10 19.95 27.22
N LEU A 81 3.82 19.54 25.97
CA LEU A 81 4.65 18.64 25.20
C LEU A 81 5.91 19.35 24.69
N ASP A 82 5.79 20.62 24.28
CA ASP A 82 6.94 21.45 23.89
C ASP A 82 7.97 21.56 25.02
N GLY A 83 7.49 21.80 26.26
CA GLY A 83 8.36 21.85 27.44
C GLY A 83 9.13 20.54 27.66
N LYS A 84 8.48 19.39 27.53
CA LYS A 84 9.12 18.07 27.62
C LYS A 84 10.12 17.84 26.47
N LEU A 85 9.79 18.24 25.26
CA LEU A 85 10.67 18.09 24.12
C LEU A 85 11.95 18.92 24.25
N LEU A 86 11.85 20.14 24.79
CA LEU A 86 12.98 21.00 25.09
C LEU A 86 13.90 20.39 26.17
N GLU A 87 13.31 19.71 27.17
CA GLU A 87 14.07 19.06 28.25
C GLU A 87 14.80 17.81 27.75
N HIS A 88 14.13 16.92 27.00
CA HIS A 88 14.65 15.60 26.65
C HIS A 88 15.34 15.54 25.29
N PHE A 89 14.99 16.41 24.34
CA PHE A 89 15.51 16.41 22.98
C PHE A 89 16.20 17.71 22.57
N ALA A 90 16.82 18.43 23.55
CA ALA A 90 17.55 19.65 23.26
C ALA A 90 18.54 19.48 22.10
N GLY A 91 18.52 20.39 21.12
CA GLY A 91 19.36 20.35 19.92
C GLY A 91 18.96 19.32 18.85
N LYS A 92 17.89 18.54 19.07
CA LYS A 92 17.32 17.59 18.10
C LYS A 92 15.93 17.98 17.61
N ILE A 93 15.39 19.11 18.09
CA ILE A 93 14.05 19.61 17.81
C ILE A 93 14.07 20.98 17.15
N VAL A 94 12.99 21.31 16.47
CA VAL A 94 12.78 22.59 15.78
C VAL A 94 11.32 22.98 15.79
N ARG A 95 11.03 24.29 15.82
CA ARG A 95 9.69 24.84 15.63
C ARG A 95 9.23 24.66 14.18
N LYS A 96 8.09 24.01 13.98
CA LYS A 96 7.59 23.67 12.63
C LYS A 96 6.92 24.84 11.91
N ASP A 97 6.40 25.84 12.65
CA ASP A 97 5.94 27.11 12.05
C ASP A 97 7.04 27.84 11.29
N LEU A 98 8.25 27.89 11.86
CA LEU A 98 9.41 28.52 11.22
C LEU A 98 9.85 27.76 9.97
N THR A 99 9.74 26.41 9.99
CA THR A 99 9.99 25.57 8.83
C THR A 99 9.01 25.88 7.70
N ALA A 100 7.73 25.95 8.00
CA ALA A 100 6.68 26.30 7.06
C ALA A 100 6.85 27.70 6.48
N LEU A 101 7.20 28.68 7.33
CA LEU A 101 7.48 30.05 6.91
C LEU A 101 8.66 30.15 5.94
N MET A 102 9.75 29.45 6.23
CA MET A 102 10.96 29.47 5.39
C MET A 102 10.79 28.73 4.06
N LYS A 103 9.92 27.71 4.03
CA LYS A 103 9.65 26.93 2.83
C LYS A 103 8.87 27.72 1.76
N ARG A 104 8.10 28.76 2.19
CA ARG A 104 7.46 29.68 1.27
C ARG A 104 8.47 30.43 0.42
N GLY A 105 8.73 29.98 -0.80
CA GLY A 105 9.66 30.59 -1.74
C GLY A 105 11.07 30.00 -1.78
N ALA A 106 11.38 28.98 -1.00
CA ALA A 106 12.66 28.27 -1.05
C ALA A 106 12.45 26.80 -1.47
N ASN A 107 12.86 26.43 -2.69
CA ASN A 107 12.90 25.04 -3.13
C ASN A 107 14.12 24.30 -2.56
N VAL A 108 14.12 24.11 -1.23
CA VAL A 108 15.20 23.50 -0.45
C VAL A 108 14.61 22.33 0.35
N PRO A 109 15.31 21.19 0.48
CA PRO A 109 14.84 20.08 1.30
C PRO A 109 14.56 20.51 2.74
N THR A 110 13.47 20.00 3.32
CA THR A 110 13.00 20.39 4.66
C THR A 110 14.07 20.20 5.73
N PHE A 111 14.81 19.10 5.74
CA PHE A 111 15.85 18.83 6.73
C PHE A 111 17.04 19.81 6.65
N VAL A 112 17.33 20.40 5.46
CA VAL A 112 18.36 21.45 5.32
C VAL A 112 17.89 22.73 6.00
N LEU A 113 16.62 23.10 5.82
CA LEU A 113 16.00 24.25 6.50
C LEU A 113 16.00 24.06 8.01
N GLU A 114 15.55 22.91 8.48
CA GLU A 114 15.43 22.60 9.90
C GLU A 114 16.79 22.56 10.61
N TYR A 115 17.83 22.08 9.93
CA TYR A 115 19.20 22.14 10.45
C TYR A 115 19.66 23.59 10.66
N LEU A 116 19.42 24.45 9.69
CA LEU A 116 19.78 25.87 9.80
C LEU A 116 18.93 26.59 10.85
N LEU A 117 17.63 26.26 10.95
CA LEU A 117 16.75 26.78 11.99
C LEU A 117 17.23 26.36 13.38
N GLY A 118 17.63 25.10 13.56
CA GLY A 118 18.20 24.60 14.81
C GLY A 118 19.51 25.31 15.19
N MET A 119 20.30 25.79 14.19
CA MET A 119 21.53 26.54 14.45
C MET A 119 21.31 28.02 14.80
N TYR A 120 20.31 28.67 14.22
CA TYR A 120 20.19 30.12 14.27
C TYR A 120 18.89 30.61 14.94
N CYS A 121 17.91 29.73 15.16
CA CYS A 121 16.61 30.07 15.73
C CYS A 121 16.22 29.17 16.92
N SER A 122 17.19 28.66 17.67
CA SER A 122 16.98 27.78 18.83
C SER A 122 16.71 28.55 20.15
N THR A 123 16.11 29.72 20.07
CA THR A 123 15.80 30.61 21.21
C THR A 123 14.33 30.98 21.18
N ASP A 124 13.77 31.33 22.36
CA ASP A 124 12.40 31.80 22.49
C ASP A 124 12.27 33.32 22.32
N ASP A 125 13.37 34.04 22.09
CA ASP A 125 13.37 35.48 21.84
C ASP A 125 13.01 35.77 20.38
N GLU A 126 11.84 36.37 20.16
CA GLU A 126 11.30 36.66 18.83
C GLU A 126 12.22 37.58 17.99
N GLU A 127 12.92 38.55 18.63
CA GLU A 127 13.87 39.42 17.91
C GLU A 127 15.06 38.61 17.40
N ALA A 128 15.60 37.72 18.24
CA ALA A 128 16.69 36.84 17.84
C ALA A 128 16.28 35.81 16.79
N VAL A 129 15.06 35.31 16.85
CA VAL A 129 14.46 34.43 15.81
C VAL A 129 14.34 35.16 14.49
N ALA A 130 13.84 36.40 14.48
CA ALA A 130 13.72 37.22 13.26
C ALA A 130 15.08 37.49 12.61
N GLU A 131 16.11 37.82 13.41
CA GLU A 131 17.51 37.99 12.92
C GLU A 131 18.04 36.66 12.37
N GLY A 132 17.78 35.55 13.05
CA GLY A 132 18.12 34.20 12.62
C GLY A 132 17.52 33.84 11.26
N LEU A 133 16.24 34.09 11.05
CA LEU A 133 15.52 33.84 9.79
C LEU A 133 16.14 34.66 8.64
N ASP A 134 16.45 35.93 8.85
CA ASP A 134 17.09 36.77 7.84
C ASP A 134 18.50 36.27 7.49
N ARG A 135 19.22 35.76 8.48
CA ARG A 135 20.55 35.15 8.25
C ARG A 135 20.44 33.86 7.44
N ILE A 136 19.45 33.01 7.73
CA ILE A 136 19.19 31.78 6.98
C ILE A 136 18.82 32.10 5.53
N ARG A 137 17.94 33.09 5.28
CA ARG A 137 17.59 33.53 3.93
C ARG A 137 18.81 33.94 3.12
N ARG A 138 19.75 34.68 3.72
CA ARG A 138 21.02 35.06 3.08
C ARG A 138 21.89 33.84 2.77
N ILE A 139 22.08 32.93 3.77
CA ILE A 139 22.86 31.71 3.58
C ILE A 139 22.31 30.87 2.44
N LEU A 140 20.99 30.68 2.37
CA LEU A 140 20.35 29.89 1.30
C LEU A 140 20.49 30.59 -0.06
N THR A 141 20.29 31.90 -0.13
CA THR A 141 20.43 32.65 -1.38
C THR A 141 21.87 32.65 -1.92
N ASP A 142 22.86 32.72 -1.04
CA ASP A 142 24.24 32.82 -1.44
C ASP A 142 24.92 31.48 -1.68
N ASN A 143 24.59 30.45 -0.90
CA ASN A 143 25.34 29.21 -0.79
C ASN A 143 24.62 27.96 -1.30
N TYR A 144 23.27 27.94 -1.32
CA TYR A 144 22.53 26.78 -1.79
C TYR A 144 22.64 26.62 -3.31
N VAL A 145 23.10 25.45 -3.76
CA VAL A 145 23.30 25.16 -5.18
C VAL A 145 21.99 24.68 -5.80
N ARG A 146 21.44 25.49 -6.72
CA ARG A 146 20.33 25.06 -7.57
C ARG A 146 20.88 24.44 -8.87
N PRO A 147 20.21 23.44 -9.44
CA PRO A 147 20.68 22.81 -10.69
C PRO A 147 20.88 23.77 -11.84
N ASP A 148 20.01 24.78 -11.96
CA ASP A 148 20.04 25.84 -13.00
C ASP A 148 21.13 26.89 -12.75
N GLU A 149 21.61 27.06 -11.53
CA GLU A 149 22.65 28.04 -11.15
C GLU A 149 24.07 27.46 -11.11
N SER A 150 24.26 26.18 -11.45
CA SER A 150 25.56 25.50 -11.35
C SER A 150 26.70 26.24 -12.05
N GLU A 151 26.50 26.75 -13.27
CA GLU A 151 27.55 27.50 -14.01
C GLU A 151 27.89 28.84 -13.35
N ARG A 152 26.91 29.54 -12.78
CA ARG A 152 27.12 30.78 -12.03
C ARG A 152 27.98 30.55 -10.79
N ILE A 153 27.69 29.46 -10.06
CA ILE A 153 28.46 29.12 -8.85
C ILE A 153 29.88 28.68 -9.20
N LYS A 154 30.10 27.92 -10.27
CA LYS A 154 31.44 27.61 -10.79
C LYS A 154 32.24 28.85 -11.09
N SER A 155 31.63 29.88 -11.73
CA SER A 155 32.29 31.16 -12.00
C SER A 155 32.68 31.87 -10.70
N LYS A 156 31.76 31.90 -9.71
CA LYS A 156 32.07 32.48 -8.38
C LYS A 156 33.22 31.76 -7.69
N ILE A 157 33.26 30.42 -7.69
CA ILE A 157 34.35 29.65 -7.09
C ILE A 157 35.67 30.00 -7.77
N ARG A 158 35.68 30.10 -9.11
CA ARG A 158 36.88 30.49 -9.88
C ARG A 158 37.34 31.90 -9.58
N GLU A 159 36.42 32.86 -9.49
CA GLU A 159 36.77 34.29 -9.27
C GLU A 159 37.27 34.55 -7.85
N LEU A 160 36.64 33.90 -6.85
CA LEU A 160 36.96 34.10 -5.44
C LEU A 160 38.08 33.17 -4.94
N GLY A 161 38.50 32.17 -5.76
CA GLY A 161 39.47 31.14 -5.37
C GLY A 161 38.95 30.14 -4.34
N ARG A 162 38.01 30.56 -3.48
CA ARG A 162 37.36 29.74 -2.45
C ARG A 162 35.94 30.21 -2.26
N PHE A 163 34.98 29.26 -2.21
CA PHE A 163 33.55 29.56 -2.02
C PHE A 163 32.87 28.46 -1.24
N THR A 164 31.95 28.83 -0.35
CA THR A 164 31.16 27.87 0.45
C THR A 164 29.86 27.57 -0.26
N ILE A 165 29.53 26.29 -0.36
CA ILE A 165 28.31 25.79 -0.99
C ILE A 165 27.52 24.85 -0.06
N ILE A 166 26.22 24.73 -0.30
CA ILE A 166 25.33 23.73 0.28
C ILE A 166 24.87 22.82 -0.84
N ASP A 167 25.32 21.57 -0.83
CA ASP A 167 24.93 20.57 -1.82
C ASP A 167 25.10 19.15 -1.25
N LYS A 168 24.55 18.15 -1.93
CA LYS A 168 24.73 16.73 -1.62
C LYS A 168 25.97 16.21 -2.33
N VAL A 169 26.89 15.61 -1.56
CA VAL A 169 28.10 14.97 -2.09
C VAL A 169 28.02 13.46 -1.97
N THR A 170 28.45 12.76 -3.00
CA THR A 170 28.61 11.30 -3.05
C THR A 170 30.03 10.97 -3.42
N ALA A 171 30.59 9.89 -2.87
CA ALA A 171 31.91 9.39 -3.26
C ALA A 171 31.89 7.90 -3.58
N LYS A 172 32.83 7.46 -4.41
CA LYS A 172 33.06 6.06 -4.78
C LYS A 172 34.56 5.78 -4.71
N LEU A 173 34.95 4.58 -4.28
CA LEU A 173 36.34 4.14 -4.34
C LEU A 173 36.70 3.79 -5.79
N ASP A 174 37.74 4.40 -6.32
CA ASP A 174 38.45 3.95 -7.52
C ASP A 174 39.52 2.93 -7.10
N GLU A 175 39.19 1.63 -7.24
CA GLU A 175 40.03 0.50 -6.81
C GLU A 175 41.39 0.46 -7.52
N TYR A 176 41.50 1.02 -8.76
CA TYR A 176 42.74 1.02 -9.53
C TYR A 176 43.72 2.05 -9.06
N LYS A 177 43.21 3.17 -8.54
CA LYS A 177 44.01 4.30 -8.10
C LYS A 177 44.10 4.43 -6.58
N ASP A 178 43.29 3.65 -5.85
CA ASP A 178 43.15 3.71 -4.39
C ASP A 178 42.79 5.12 -3.88
N ILE A 179 41.88 5.80 -4.60
CA ILE A 179 41.37 7.12 -4.27
C ILE A 179 39.85 7.16 -4.21
N TYR A 180 39.31 8.05 -3.38
CA TYR A 180 37.88 8.32 -3.37
C TYR A 180 37.56 9.41 -4.39
N VAL A 181 36.66 9.11 -5.32
CA VAL A 181 36.20 10.03 -6.35
C VAL A 181 34.82 10.52 -5.99
N ALA A 182 34.67 11.82 -5.79
CA ALA A 182 33.42 12.46 -5.40
C ALA A 182 32.76 13.22 -6.53
N SER A 183 31.42 13.35 -6.41
CA SER A 183 30.58 14.17 -7.28
C SER A 183 29.47 14.82 -6.46
N PHE A 184 29.00 15.99 -6.92
CA PHE A 184 27.85 16.69 -6.34
C PHE A 184 26.54 16.29 -7.03
N ALA A 185 25.43 16.49 -6.34
CA ALA A 185 24.09 16.27 -6.90
C ALA A 185 23.68 17.42 -7.83
N ASN A 186 23.88 18.67 -7.41
CA ASN A 186 23.42 19.86 -8.13
C ASN A 186 24.57 20.61 -8.81
N LEU A 187 25.73 20.72 -8.17
CA LEU A 187 26.90 21.36 -8.76
C LEU A 187 27.55 20.43 -9.79
N THR A 188 27.32 20.67 -11.07
CA THR A 188 27.77 19.84 -12.19
C THR A 188 29.26 20.03 -12.54
N ILE A 189 30.18 19.89 -11.56
CA ILE A 189 31.62 19.85 -11.82
C ILE A 189 32.07 18.44 -12.19
N GLU A 190 33.21 18.32 -12.88
CA GLU A 190 33.83 17.02 -13.11
C GLU A 190 34.20 16.35 -11.78
N PRO A 191 34.17 15.00 -11.70
CA PRO A 191 34.54 14.28 -10.48
C PRO A 191 35.93 14.71 -9.99
N PHE A 192 36.07 14.85 -8.67
CA PHE A 192 37.26 15.28 -7.98
C PHE A 192 37.65 14.31 -6.87
N VAL A 193 38.88 14.40 -6.37
CA VAL A 193 39.38 13.55 -5.29
C VAL A 193 38.85 14.04 -3.94
N MET A 194 38.20 13.14 -3.20
CA MET A 194 37.76 13.38 -1.82
C MET A 194 38.83 12.90 -0.84
N PRO A 195 39.26 13.71 0.10
CA PRO A 195 40.19 13.28 1.16
C PRO A 195 39.62 12.09 1.96
N ALA A 196 40.46 11.08 2.19
CA ALA A 196 40.04 9.83 2.86
C ALA A 196 39.53 10.05 4.31
N GLU A 197 39.97 11.13 4.96
CA GLU A 197 39.52 11.53 6.30
C GLU A 197 38.02 11.79 6.33
N TYR A 198 37.45 12.55 5.38
CA TYR A 198 36.03 12.83 5.33
C TYR A 198 35.21 11.55 5.05
N VAL A 199 35.73 10.63 4.25
CA VAL A 199 35.03 9.35 3.98
C VAL A 199 35.04 8.44 5.20
N ARG A 200 36.12 8.44 5.98
CA ARG A 200 36.22 7.68 7.23
C ARG A 200 35.32 8.26 8.32
N ASP A 201 35.30 9.59 8.45
CA ASP A 201 34.49 10.26 9.47
C ASP A 201 33.01 10.25 9.12
N TYR A 202 32.64 10.25 7.83
CA TYR A 202 31.28 10.31 7.32
C TYR A 202 31.01 9.20 6.29
N SER A 203 30.90 7.95 6.76
CA SER A 203 30.72 6.76 5.90
C SER A 203 29.47 6.83 4.98
N LYS A 204 28.46 7.63 5.31
CA LYS A 204 27.28 7.91 4.48
C LYS A 204 27.63 8.49 3.12
N ILE A 205 28.76 9.14 2.94
CA ILE A 205 29.24 9.63 1.65
C ILE A 205 29.34 8.50 0.61
N LEU A 206 29.64 7.26 1.07
CA LEU A 206 29.70 6.05 0.22
C LEU A 206 28.33 5.38 0.02
N GLN A 207 27.34 5.70 0.87
CA GLN A 207 26.05 5.02 0.93
C GLN A 207 24.89 5.86 0.37
N GLY A 208 25.09 6.55 -0.74
CA GLY A 208 24.08 7.40 -1.36
C GLY A 208 24.30 8.90 -1.16
N GLY A 209 25.36 9.29 -0.44
CA GLY A 209 25.78 10.67 -0.26
C GLY A 209 25.20 11.34 0.98
N ILE A 210 25.79 12.50 1.31
CA ILE A 210 25.42 13.32 2.46
C ILE A 210 25.25 14.77 2.04
N TRP A 211 24.24 15.43 2.58
CA TRP A 211 24.09 16.88 2.46
C TRP A 211 25.05 17.59 3.41
N CYS A 212 25.78 18.58 2.90
CA CYS A 212 26.81 19.26 3.67
C CYS A 212 27.00 20.71 3.23
N ILE A 213 27.53 21.51 4.17
CA ILE A 213 28.12 22.80 3.89
C ILE A 213 29.60 22.54 3.56
N MET A 214 29.99 22.86 2.33
CA MET A 214 31.34 22.60 1.85
C MET A 214 32.01 23.86 1.35
N SER A 215 33.25 24.04 1.72
CA SER A 215 34.13 25.06 1.15
C SER A 215 34.96 24.45 0.02
N ILE A 216 34.72 24.91 -1.20
CA ILE A 216 35.41 24.44 -2.41
C ILE A 216 36.51 25.46 -2.77
N GLU A 217 37.71 24.96 -3.02
CA GLU A 217 38.83 25.71 -3.53
C GLU A 217 39.04 25.45 -5.02
N TYR A 218 39.47 26.49 -5.73
CA TYR A 218 39.82 26.42 -7.14
C TYR A 218 41.30 26.70 -7.30
N ARG A 219 42.03 25.74 -7.89
CA ARG A 219 43.45 25.91 -8.29
C ARG A 219 43.50 26.16 -9.78
N HIS A 220 44.13 27.26 -10.16
CA HIS A 220 44.24 27.60 -11.58
C HIS A 220 45.20 26.62 -12.27
N PRO A 221 44.82 26.01 -13.41
CA PRO A 221 45.68 25.03 -14.10
C PRO A 221 47.02 25.57 -14.58
N LEU A 222 47.24 26.90 -14.56
CA LEU A 222 48.49 27.57 -14.94
C LEU A 222 49.45 27.68 -13.76
N ASP A 223 48.99 27.53 -12.51
CA ASP A 223 49.85 27.65 -11.32
C ASP A 223 50.74 26.39 -11.15
N GLU A 224 50.43 25.28 -11.81
CA GLU A 224 51.26 24.07 -11.82
C GLU A 224 52.33 24.04 -12.89
N GLU A 225 52.25 24.90 -13.93
CA GLU A 225 53.29 25.00 -14.98
C GLU A 225 54.50 25.83 -14.53
N ASP A 226 54.40 26.66 -13.49
CA ASP A 226 55.49 27.47 -12.97
C ASP A 226 56.44 26.74 -11.97
N GLU A 227 56.06 25.54 -11.47
CA GLU A 227 56.92 24.72 -10.59
C GLU A 227 57.85 23.75 -11.33
N PHE A 228 57.65 23.52 -12.64
CA PHE A 228 58.58 22.75 -13.47
C PHE A 228 59.48 23.67 -14.25
N GLY A 229 60.64 23.83 -13.68
CA GLY A 229 61.76 24.62 -14.10
C GLY A 229 61.96 24.81 -15.60
N MET A 230 62.22 26.06 -15.94
CA MET A 230 62.89 26.55 -17.10
C MET A 230 64.10 25.69 -17.43
N GLU A 231 64.01 24.74 -18.33
CA GLU A 231 65.17 24.21 -19.04
C GLU A 231 65.35 24.97 -20.36
N VAL A 232 66.50 25.62 -20.38
CA VAL A 232 67.01 26.50 -21.41
C VAL A 232 67.35 25.76 -22.69
N PHE A 233 66.97 26.34 -23.77
CA PHE A 233 67.00 26.07 -25.16
C PHE A 233 68.21 25.57 -25.84
N GLY A 234 68.09 24.67 -26.76
CA GLY A 234 68.84 24.50 -28.01
C GLY A 234 67.89 24.54 -29.21
N ASP A 235 68.17 25.46 -30.14
CA ASP A 235 67.54 25.59 -31.44
C ASP A 235 67.62 24.29 -32.24
N ASP A 236 66.47 23.73 -32.63
CA ASP A 236 66.14 23.19 -33.97
C ASP A 236 64.70 22.62 -33.96
N ALA A 237 63.82 23.29 -34.66
CA ALA A 237 62.45 22.79 -34.98
C ALA A 237 62.50 21.94 -36.28
N PRO A 238 61.44 21.23 -36.71
CA PRO A 238 60.09 21.01 -36.16
C PRO A 238 59.58 19.56 -36.31
N ARG A 239 58.91 19.04 -35.36
CA ARG A 239 57.89 18.00 -35.61
C ARG A 239 56.72 18.24 -34.64
N ARG A 240 55.62 18.76 -35.17
CA ARG A 240 54.34 18.79 -34.50
C ARG A 240 53.93 17.35 -34.14
N PHE A 241 54.31 16.90 -32.95
CA PHE A 241 53.64 15.79 -32.31
C PHE A 241 52.27 16.31 -31.84
N LYS A 242 51.18 15.83 -32.46
CA LYS A 242 49.86 15.90 -31.87
C LYS A 242 49.91 15.09 -30.56
N ALA A 243 50.21 15.74 -29.44
CA ALA A 243 50.01 15.12 -28.15
C ALA A 243 48.59 14.65 -28.08
N LYS A 244 48.38 13.35 -28.03
CA LYS A 244 47.08 12.78 -27.66
C LYS A 244 46.71 13.42 -26.32
N ARG A 245 45.67 14.27 -26.28
CA ARG A 245 45.13 14.81 -25.03
C ARG A 245 44.87 13.60 -24.11
N LYS A 246 45.73 13.43 -23.08
CA LYS A 246 45.44 12.51 -21.98
C LYS A 246 44.05 12.86 -21.48
N LYS A 247 43.15 11.91 -21.36
CA LYS A 247 41.88 12.12 -20.65
C LYS A 247 42.26 12.56 -19.24
N ARG A 248 41.90 13.79 -18.87
CA ARG A 248 42.08 14.30 -17.50
C ARG A 248 41.35 13.38 -16.55
N GLY A 249 42.00 12.97 -15.49
CA GLY A 249 41.42 12.14 -14.42
C GLY A 249 40.85 13.01 -13.30
N PRO A 250 40.20 12.40 -12.30
CA PRO A 250 39.70 13.12 -11.11
C PRO A 250 40.81 13.86 -10.35
N GLU A 251 42.07 13.41 -10.44
CA GLU A 251 43.27 14.02 -9.84
C GLU A 251 43.64 15.34 -10.52
N ASP A 252 43.29 15.50 -11.78
CA ASP A 252 43.55 16.72 -12.56
C ASP A 252 42.41 17.74 -12.43
N SER A 253 41.45 17.53 -11.50
CA SER A 253 40.35 18.47 -11.25
C SER A 253 40.87 19.75 -10.61
N PRO A 254 40.51 20.94 -11.14
CA PRO A 254 40.93 22.20 -10.53
C PRO A 254 40.16 22.48 -9.22
N PHE A 255 39.16 21.67 -8.89
CA PHE A 255 38.36 21.83 -7.68
C PHE A 255 38.79 20.84 -6.61
N SER A 256 38.93 21.34 -5.37
CA SER A 256 39.22 20.54 -4.19
C SER A 256 38.37 20.97 -3.00
N VAL A 257 38.20 20.08 -2.03
CA VAL A 257 37.46 20.36 -0.79
C VAL A 257 38.41 20.89 0.26
N ALA A 258 38.16 22.10 0.75
CA ALA A 258 38.88 22.70 1.85
C ALA A 258 38.29 22.36 3.22
N SER A 259 36.95 22.30 3.32
CA SER A 259 36.26 21.90 4.53
C SER A 259 34.89 21.27 4.17
N LEU A 260 34.45 20.36 5.02
CA LEU A 260 33.15 19.70 4.91
C LEU A 260 32.51 19.64 6.29
N THR A 261 31.29 20.16 6.41
CA THR A 261 30.47 20.08 7.62
C THR A 261 29.15 19.45 7.24
N PRO A 262 28.78 18.25 7.76
CA PRO A 262 27.52 17.64 7.49
C PRO A 262 26.34 18.50 7.98
N ILE A 263 25.30 18.60 7.17
CA ILE A 263 23.98 19.09 7.58
C ILE A 263 23.18 17.95 8.19
N GLN A 264 23.29 16.75 7.61
CA GLN A 264 22.66 15.55 8.13
C GLN A 264 23.43 15.01 9.34
N MET A 265 22.69 14.44 10.30
CA MET A 265 23.30 13.79 11.46
C MET A 265 24.23 12.66 11.02
N PRO A 266 25.52 12.71 11.33
CA PRO A 266 26.43 11.66 10.89
C PRO A 266 26.17 10.33 11.57
N ASN A 267 25.81 10.35 12.84
CA ASN A 267 25.48 9.19 13.66
C ASN A 267 24.39 9.56 14.67
N LEU A 268 23.39 8.71 14.82
CA LEU A 268 22.37 8.79 15.87
C LEU A 268 22.73 7.80 16.99
N ASP A 269 22.77 8.26 18.22
CA ASP A 269 22.77 7.38 19.39
C ASP A 269 21.35 6.86 19.57
N LEU A 270 21.08 5.65 19.03
CA LEU A 270 19.77 5.03 19.06
C LEU A 270 19.38 4.65 20.48
N ASP A 271 20.32 4.13 21.28
CA ASP A 271 20.02 3.66 22.64
C ASP A 271 19.63 4.82 23.53
N ALA A 272 20.34 5.95 23.45
CA ALA A 272 19.95 7.18 24.16
C ALA A 272 18.56 7.68 23.74
N MET A 273 18.21 7.59 22.43
CA MET A 273 16.90 8.01 21.95
C MET A 273 15.78 7.07 22.44
N VAL A 274 16.05 5.79 22.51
CA VAL A 274 15.11 4.78 23.01
C VAL A 274 14.89 4.94 24.52
N GLU A 275 15.96 5.27 25.28
CA GLU A 275 15.87 5.54 26.72
C GLU A 275 14.96 6.72 27.04
N GLU A 276 14.94 7.76 26.20
CA GLU A 276 14.06 8.93 26.40
C GLU A 276 12.57 8.57 26.29
N ARG A 277 12.20 7.47 25.60
CA ARG A 277 10.81 7.02 25.46
C ARG A 277 10.08 6.88 26.81
N GLN A 278 10.74 6.44 27.84
CA GLN A 278 10.17 6.20 29.18
C GLN A 278 9.58 7.45 29.84
N TYR A 279 9.99 8.65 29.44
CA TYR A 279 9.49 9.93 30.00
C TYR A 279 8.19 10.41 29.35
N PHE A 280 7.75 9.77 28.28
CA PHE A 280 6.59 10.14 27.50
C PHE A 280 5.49 9.08 27.63
N THR A 281 4.26 9.54 27.78
CA THR A 281 3.10 8.66 27.59
C THR A 281 3.00 8.20 26.14
N ARG A 282 2.18 7.17 25.87
CA ARG A 282 1.92 6.71 24.51
C ARG A 282 1.44 7.84 23.59
N ASP A 283 0.48 8.63 24.08
CA ASP A 283 -0.11 9.70 23.28
C ASP A 283 0.85 10.88 23.06
N GLU A 284 1.65 11.25 24.06
CA GLU A 284 2.68 12.28 23.91
C GLU A 284 3.75 11.87 22.89
N TRP A 285 4.19 10.61 22.93
CA TRP A 285 5.17 10.09 21.99
C TRP A 285 4.61 10.03 20.55
N LEU A 286 3.36 9.54 20.38
CA LEU A 286 2.66 9.55 19.10
C LEU A 286 2.53 10.97 18.56
N ASN A 287 2.12 11.93 19.41
CA ASN A 287 1.98 13.33 19.03
C ASN A 287 3.33 13.95 18.64
N MET A 288 4.41 13.63 19.34
CA MET A 288 5.77 14.06 18.96
C MET A 288 6.14 13.57 17.56
N LEU A 289 5.87 12.30 17.21
CA LEU A 289 6.15 11.77 15.88
C LEU A 289 5.35 12.49 14.79
N LEU A 290 4.07 12.77 15.04
CA LEU A 290 3.22 13.50 14.10
C LEU A 290 3.71 14.96 13.93
N ARG A 291 4.02 15.66 15.01
CA ARG A 291 4.61 17.01 14.97
C ARG A 291 5.94 17.01 14.22
N SER A 292 6.75 15.98 14.40
CA SER A 292 8.04 15.85 13.67
C SER A 292 7.84 15.77 12.16
N ALA A 293 6.74 15.18 11.69
CA ALA A 293 6.36 15.16 10.29
C ALA A 293 5.56 16.40 9.84
N GLY A 294 5.31 17.36 10.74
CA GLY A 294 4.63 18.62 10.45
C GLY A 294 3.13 18.62 10.63
N TYR A 295 2.54 17.60 11.26
CA TYR A 295 1.09 17.48 11.45
C TYR A 295 0.67 17.93 12.86
N GLU A 296 -0.54 18.53 12.96
CA GLU A 296 -1.14 18.93 14.26
C GLU A 296 -2.03 17.80 14.81
N PRO A 297 -1.60 17.13 15.89
CA PRO A 297 -2.31 15.96 16.41
C PRO A 297 -3.68 16.27 17.02
N SER A 298 -3.88 17.50 17.54
CA SER A 298 -5.13 17.91 18.17
C SER A 298 -6.31 17.97 17.22
N GLU A 299 -6.04 18.17 15.93
CA GLU A 299 -7.02 18.22 14.85
C GLU A 299 -7.39 16.83 14.28
N LEU A 300 -6.79 15.76 14.81
CA LEU A 300 -6.92 14.40 14.31
C LEU A 300 -7.55 13.47 15.35
N SER A 301 -8.49 12.64 14.91
CA SER A 301 -8.98 11.50 15.70
C SER A 301 -7.89 10.46 15.94
N GLU A 302 -8.06 9.58 16.91
CA GLU A 302 -7.10 8.52 17.22
C GLU A 302 -6.79 7.64 16.00
N LYS A 303 -7.80 7.28 15.20
CA LYS A 303 -7.63 6.47 14.00
C LYS A 303 -6.89 7.22 12.90
N GLU A 304 -7.20 8.50 12.67
CA GLU A 304 -6.50 9.34 11.72
C GLU A 304 -5.03 9.50 12.10
N ARG A 305 -4.71 9.69 13.38
CA ARG A 305 -3.33 9.74 13.87
C ARG A 305 -2.57 8.45 13.53
N LEU A 306 -3.18 7.27 13.70
CA LEU A 306 -2.58 6.01 13.29
C LEU A 306 -2.38 5.91 11.78
N HIS A 307 -3.28 6.45 10.95
CA HIS A 307 -3.10 6.47 9.50
C HIS A 307 -1.87 7.29 9.07
N PHE A 308 -1.61 8.42 9.72
CA PHE A 308 -0.39 9.18 9.47
C PHE A 308 0.86 8.47 9.96
N ILE A 309 0.80 7.77 11.10
CA ILE A 309 1.89 6.93 11.61
C ILE A 309 2.15 5.73 10.67
N GLU A 310 1.10 5.12 10.10
CA GLU A 310 1.24 4.00 9.15
C GLU A 310 2.07 4.40 7.91
N ARG A 311 1.93 5.62 7.42
CA ARG A 311 2.78 6.13 6.33
C ARG A 311 4.28 6.12 6.68
N MET A 312 4.63 6.23 7.98
CA MET A 312 6.02 6.18 8.44
C MET A 312 6.55 4.75 8.60
N VAL A 313 5.66 3.74 8.67
CA VAL A 313 6.08 2.33 8.77
C VAL A 313 7.02 1.92 7.64
N LEU A 314 6.84 2.47 6.44
CA LEU A 314 7.71 2.22 5.29
C LEU A 314 9.15 2.69 5.49
N LEU A 315 9.35 3.69 6.33
CA LEU A 315 10.67 4.21 6.66
C LEU A 315 11.40 3.33 7.69
N ILE A 316 10.66 2.61 8.53
CA ILE A 316 11.17 1.85 9.68
C ILE A 316 11.11 0.32 9.51
N GLU A 317 10.30 -0.20 8.58
CA GLU A 317 10.19 -1.64 8.32
C GLU A 317 10.80 -2.01 6.97
N ARG A 318 11.45 -3.20 6.88
CA ARG A 318 12.11 -3.67 5.67
C ARG A 318 11.15 -4.41 4.76
N ASN A 319 11.30 -4.20 3.45
CA ASN A 319 10.50 -4.89 2.45
C ASN A 319 9.01 -4.90 2.83
N TYR A 320 8.48 -3.71 3.13
CA TYR A 320 7.10 -3.49 3.49
C TYR A 320 6.35 -2.89 2.30
N ASN A 321 5.20 -3.46 1.95
CA ASN A 321 4.45 -3.07 0.76
C ASN A 321 3.11 -2.47 1.18
N LEU A 322 2.91 -1.19 0.92
CA LEU A 322 1.70 -0.46 1.27
C LEU A 322 1.00 0.04 0.00
N CYS A 323 -0.31 0.02 0.01
CA CYS A 323 -1.15 0.68 -0.98
C CYS A 323 -2.02 1.73 -0.30
N GLU A 324 -1.94 2.98 -0.77
CA GLU A 324 -2.80 4.06 -0.31
C GLU A 324 -3.56 4.65 -1.50
N LEU A 325 -4.87 4.41 -1.55
CA LEU A 325 -5.75 5.00 -2.56
C LEU A 325 -6.83 5.84 -1.88
N GLY A 326 -7.10 7.03 -2.44
CA GLY A 326 -8.07 7.93 -1.82
C GLY A 326 -8.21 9.25 -2.56
N PRO A 327 -8.94 10.23 -2.02
CA PRO A 327 -9.13 11.52 -2.64
C PRO A 327 -7.83 12.30 -2.78
N ARG A 328 -7.82 13.31 -3.67
CA ARG A 328 -6.70 14.24 -3.85
C ARG A 328 -6.59 15.19 -2.66
N GLY A 329 -5.37 15.65 -2.39
CA GLY A 329 -5.10 16.69 -1.39
C GLY A 329 -5.07 16.19 0.05
N THR A 330 -4.76 14.91 0.30
CA THR A 330 -4.59 14.32 1.64
C THR A 330 -3.11 14.23 2.08
N GLY A 331 -2.19 14.86 1.33
CA GLY A 331 -0.75 14.87 1.65
C GLY A 331 -0.09 13.49 1.58
N LYS A 332 -0.50 12.61 0.65
CA LYS A 332 0.02 11.26 0.51
C LYS A 332 1.54 11.25 0.36
N SER A 333 2.04 12.00 -0.61
CA SER A 333 3.44 11.97 -1.03
C SER A 333 4.37 12.79 -0.13
N HIS A 334 3.82 13.60 0.81
CA HIS A 334 4.61 14.51 1.67
C HIS A 334 5.67 13.80 2.50
N ILE A 335 5.31 12.71 3.19
CA ILE A 335 6.25 11.97 4.07
C ILE A 335 7.43 11.44 3.27
N TYR A 336 7.19 10.91 2.08
CA TYR A 336 8.24 10.29 1.25
C TYR A 336 9.11 11.32 0.54
N LYS A 337 8.59 12.52 0.31
CA LYS A 337 9.31 13.61 -0.35
C LYS A 337 10.12 14.46 0.63
N GLU A 338 9.57 14.74 1.81
CA GLU A 338 10.06 15.78 2.69
C GLU A 338 10.60 15.27 4.04
N VAL A 339 10.07 14.16 4.57
CA VAL A 339 10.45 13.68 5.90
C VAL A 339 11.72 12.83 5.86
N SER A 340 11.94 12.04 4.80
CA SER A 340 13.09 11.14 4.75
C SER A 340 13.98 11.35 3.53
N PRO A 341 15.30 11.59 3.72
CA PRO A 341 16.26 11.62 2.63
C PRO A 341 16.56 10.23 2.04
N TYR A 342 16.00 9.15 2.61
CA TYR A 342 16.17 7.75 2.19
C TYR A 342 15.00 7.20 1.39
N ALA A 343 13.98 8.02 1.12
CA ALA A 343 12.86 7.70 0.25
C ALA A 343 13.03 8.34 -1.13
N ILE A 344 12.51 7.68 -2.16
CA ILE A 344 12.44 8.24 -3.52
C ILE A 344 11.01 8.15 -4.04
N LEU A 345 10.55 9.26 -4.60
CA LEU A 345 9.24 9.38 -5.24
C LEU A 345 9.38 9.23 -6.75
N LEU A 346 8.62 8.35 -7.36
CA LEU A 346 8.52 8.12 -8.80
C LEU A 346 7.16 8.60 -9.27
N SER A 347 7.10 9.83 -9.77
CA SER A 347 5.83 10.42 -10.27
C SER A 347 5.52 9.94 -11.68
N GLY A 348 4.26 9.54 -11.93
CA GLY A 348 3.54 9.46 -13.21
C GLY A 348 4.28 9.04 -14.49
N GLY A 349 5.46 8.46 -14.40
CA GLY A 349 6.36 8.24 -15.51
C GLY A 349 6.61 6.77 -15.86
N GLN A 350 7.21 6.58 -17.03
CA GLN A 350 7.69 5.27 -17.47
C GLN A 350 8.94 4.88 -16.67
N THR A 351 8.76 4.07 -15.65
CA THR A 351 9.87 3.45 -14.94
C THR A 351 10.30 2.18 -15.67
N THR A 352 11.60 2.01 -15.86
CA THR A 352 12.14 0.81 -16.53
C THR A 352 12.55 -0.22 -15.49
N THR A 353 12.46 -1.51 -15.85
CA THR A 353 12.99 -2.61 -15.04
C THR A 353 14.47 -2.41 -14.68
N ALA A 354 15.24 -1.84 -15.60
CA ALA A 354 16.66 -1.54 -15.38
C ALA A 354 16.88 -0.41 -14.35
N ASN A 355 15.96 0.53 -14.24
CA ASN A 355 16.04 1.59 -13.24
C ASN A 355 15.68 1.05 -11.85
N LEU A 356 14.58 0.29 -11.73
CA LEU A 356 14.15 -0.28 -10.45
C LEU A 356 15.10 -1.35 -9.91
N PHE A 357 15.50 -2.29 -10.77
CA PHE A 357 16.17 -3.53 -10.38
C PHE A 357 17.60 -3.67 -10.92
N GLY A 358 18.18 -2.59 -11.49
CA GLY A 358 19.52 -2.60 -12.05
C GLY A 358 19.63 -3.19 -13.48
N ARG A 359 20.78 -2.99 -14.13
CA ARG A 359 21.04 -3.45 -15.50
C ARG A 359 21.61 -4.85 -15.52
N MET A 360 21.13 -5.69 -16.42
CA MET A 360 21.73 -7.00 -16.69
C MET A 360 23.16 -6.82 -17.26
N ASN A 361 24.09 -7.65 -16.78
CA ASN A 361 25.48 -7.72 -17.26
C ASN A 361 26.31 -6.42 -17.08
N SER A 362 25.96 -5.52 -16.19
CA SER A 362 26.80 -4.37 -15.85
C SER A 362 27.88 -4.79 -14.86
N MET A 363 29.15 -4.54 -15.17
CA MET A 363 30.28 -4.69 -14.23
C MET A 363 30.45 -3.47 -13.32
N ARG A 364 29.56 -2.47 -13.41
CA ARG A 364 29.62 -1.19 -12.67
C ARG A 364 28.56 -1.13 -11.58
N ALA A 365 28.60 -0.07 -10.80
CA ALA A 365 27.64 0.26 -9.73
C ALA A 365 26.14 0.28 -10.16
N ASP A 366 25.87 0.39 -11.47
CA ASP A 366 24.51 0.31 -12.05
C ASP A 366 23.88 -1.09 -11.99
N ARG A 367 24.51 -2.04 -11.32
CA ARG A 367 24.06 -3.42 -11.14
C ARG A 367 22.88 -3.52 -10.20
N VAL A 368 22.83 -2.62 -9.23
CA VAL A 368 21.78 -2.53 -8.21
C VAL A 368 20.89 -1.34 -8.59
N GLY A 369 19.58 -1.58 -8.73
CA GLY A 369 18.62 -0.54 -9.05
C GLY A 369 18.17 0.28 -7.83
N LEU A 370 17.10 1.08 -8.02
CA LEU A 370 16.57 1.93 -6.96
C LEU A 370 16.24 1.15 -5.69
N VAL A 371 15.68 -0.06 -5.80
CA VAL A 371 15.32 -0.90 -4.63
C VAL A 371 16.52 -1.32 -3.77
N GLY A 372 17.74 -1.24 -4.31
CA GLY A 372 18.95 -1.55 -3.53
C GLY A 372 19.70 -0.32 -3.02
N HIS A 373 19.27 0.88 -3.41
CA HIS A 373 19.89 2.12 -2.99
C HIS A 373 19.06 2.94 -2.01
N TRP A 374 17.73 2.73 -2.00
CA TRP A 374 16.79 3.48 -1.20
C TRP A 374 16.11 2.58 -0.18
N ASP A 375 15.72 3.14 0.95
CA ASP A 375 14.97 2.45 2.00
C ASP A 375 13.48 2.36 1.65
N CYS A 376 12.98 3.34 0.87
CA CYS A 376 11.59 3.38 0.41
C CYS A 376 11.52 3.85 -1.05
N VAL A 377 10.74 3.13 -1.87
CA VAL A 377 10.42 3.49 -3.26
C VAL A 377 8.92 3.70 -3.37
N THR A 378 8.53 4.94 -3.62
CA THR A 378 7.12 5.36 -3.72
C THR A 378 6.73 5.52 -5.18
N PHE A 379 5.68 4.84 -5.60
CA PHE A 379 5.04 5.01 -6.89
C PHE A 379 3.82 5.94 -6.72
N ASP A 380 4.02 7.21 -7.05
CA ASP A 380 2.96 8.19 -7.05
C ASP A 380 2.14 8.10 -8.36
N GLU A 381 0.83 8.31 -8.25
CA GLU A 381 -0.11 8.15 -9.36
C GLU A 381 -0.04 6.78 -10.05
N VAL A 382 -0.35 5.70 -9.30
CA VAL A 382 -0.33 4.32 -9.83
C VAL A 382 -1.06 4.15 -11.15
N ALA A 383 -2.12 4.92 -11.41
CA ALA A 383 -2.86 4.91 -12.68
C ALA A 383 -1.97 5.27 -13.89
N GLY A 384 -0.93 6.04 -13.67
CA GLY A 384 0.05 6.45 -14.69
C GLY A 384 1.20 5.48 -14.89
N MET A 385 1.37 4.47 -14.03
CA MET A 385 2.47 3.50 -14.13
C MET A 385 2.44 2.77 -15.46
N ARG A 386 3.57 2.68 -16.13
CA ARG A 386 3.73 1.92 -17.38
C ARG A 386 5.08 1.22 -17.38
N PHE A 387 5.05 -0.07 -17.57
CA PHE A 387 6.26 -0.87 -17.76
C PHE A 387 6.36 -1.32 -19.24
N LYS A 388 7.47 -0.96 -19.88
CA LYS A 388 7.74 -1.43 -21.26
C LYS A 388 8.03 -2.94 -21.34
N ASP A 389 8.48 -3.51 -20.23
CA ASP A 389 8.86 -4.92 -20.11
C ASP A 389 7.83 -5.64 -19.25
N THR A 390 7.15 -6.61 -19.82
CA THR A 390 6.17 -7.47 -19.13
C THR A 390 6.77 -8.25 -17.96
N ASN A 391 8.11 -8.48 -17.97
CA ASN A 391 8.80 -9.15 -16.88
C ASN A 391 8.96 -8.24 -15.64
N ALA A 392 8.76 -6.92 -15.76
CA ALA A 392 8.94 -5.99 -14.64
C ALA A 392 8.00 -6.32 -13.48
N VAL A 393 6.73 -6.59 -13.77
CA VAL A 393 5.72 -6.95 -12.75
C VAL A 393 6.08 -8.28 -12.08
N GLN A 394 6.59 -9.25 -12.85
CA GLN A 394 7.01 -10.54 -12.28
C GLN A 394 8.20 -10.38 -11.32
N ILE A 395 9.23 -9.63 -11.73
CA ILE A 395 10.39 -9.35 -10.85
C ILE A 395 9.94 -8.57 -9.60
N MET A 396 9.01 -7.64 -9.76
CA MET A 396 8.42 -6.90 -8.63
C MET A 396 7.70 -7.84 -7.66
N LYS A 397 6.90 -8.79 -8.16
CA LYS A 397 6.24 -9.80 -7.32
C LYS A 397 7.24 -10.65 -6.54
N ASP A 398 8.32 -11.09 -7.18
CA ASP A 398 9.35 -11.89 -6.53
C ASP A 398 10.06 -11.09 -5.43
N TYR A 399 10.40 -9.83 -5.73
CA TYR A 399 10.98 -8.91 -4.76
C TYR A 399 10.06 -8.61 -3.57
N MET A 400 8.80 -8.28 -3.82
CA MET A 400 7.80 -8.00 -2.77
C MET A 400 7.59 -9.21 -1.84
N ALA A 401 7.75 -10.42 -2.36
CA ALA A 401 7.56 -11.64 -1.58
C ALA A 401 8.76 -12.00 -0.69
N SER A 402 9.99 -11.74 -1.16
CA SER A 402 11.20 -12.31 -0.54
C SER A 402 12.29 -11.28 -0.21
N GLY A 403 12.16 -10.01 -0.64
CA GLY A 403 13.26 -9.05 -0.55
C GLY A 403 14.41 -9.36 -1.50
N SER A 404 14.23 -10.31 -2.43
CA SER A 404 15.26 -10.69 -3.38
C SER A 404 14.72 -10.80 -4.80
N TYR A 405 15.59 -10.56 -5.78
CA TYR A 405 15.24 -10.67 -7.19
C TYR A 405 16.42 -11.16 -8.02
N ALA A 406 16.13 -11.85 -9.13
CA ALA A 406 17.15 -12.32 -10.04
C ALA A 406 17.42 -11.31 -11.16
N ARG A 407 18.71 -11.01 -11.41
CA ARG A 407 19.15 -10.21 -12.56
C ARG A 407 20.31 -10.89 -13.28
N GLY A 408 20.02 -11.39 -14.46
CA GLY A 408 20.99 -12.20 -15.22
C GLY A 408 21.31 -13.49 -14.50
N ARG A 409 22.55 -13.65 -14.03
CA ARG A 409 23.01 -14.84 -13.29
C ARG A 409 23.04 -14.65 -11.79
N ASP A 410 22.78 -13.43 -11.31
CA ASP A 410 22.93 -13.08 -9.89
C ASP A 410 21.56 -12.91 -9.23
N GLN A 411 21.47 -13.37 -7.99
CA GLN A 411 20.41 -13.04 -7.07
C GLN A 411 20.86 -11.88 -6.21
N ILE A 412 20.04 -10.83 -6.16
CA ILE A 412 20.31 -9.59 -5.41
C ILE A 412 19.30 -9.49 -4.28
N ASN A 413 19.78 -9.25 -3.07
CA ASN A 413 18.94 -8.95 -1.90
C ASN A 413 18.88 -7.44 -1.71
N ALA A 414 17.70 -6.95 -1.36
CA ALA A 414 17.47 -5.54 -1.06
C ALA A 414 16.35 -5.41 -0.02
N ASP A 415 16.33 -4.27 0.69
CA ASP A 415 15.46 -4.05 1.85
C ASP A 415 14.41 -2.95 1.61
N ALA A 416 14.39 -2.33 0.42
CA ALA A 416 13.47 -1.22 0.15
C ALA A 416 12.00 -1.62 0.33
N SER A 417 11.26 -0.80 1.02
CA SER A 417 9.80 -0.87 1.09
C SER A 417 9.18 -0.23 -0.16
N MET A 418 7.99 -0.70 -0.57
CA MET A 418 7.28 -0.19 -1.75
C MET A 418 5.96 0.43 -1.36
N VAL A 419 5.71 1.65 -1.86
CA VAL A 419 4.44 2.36 -1.68
C VAL A 419 3.76 2.54 -3.04
N PHE A 420 2.48 2.28 -3.07
CA PHE A 420 1.64 2.48 -4.24
C PHE A 420 0.54 3.49 -3.91
N GLU A 421 0.69 4.72 -4.41
CA GLU A 421 -0.25 5.81 -4.16
C GLU A 421 -1.10 6.11 -5.40
N GLY A 422 -2.36 6.45 -5.17
CA GLY A 422 -3.25 6.81 -6.26
C GLY A 422 -4.52 7.51 -5.81
N ASN A 423 -5.30 7.92 -6.80
CA ASN A 423 -6.54 8.63 -6.57
C ASN A 423 -7.75 7.74 -6.89
N ILE A 424 -8.74 7.74 -5.99
CA ILE A 424 -10.08 7.20 -6.23
C ILE A 424 -10.95 8.40 -6.62
N ASN A 425 -11.55 8.36 -7.80
CA ASN A 425 -12.33 9.46 -8.37
C ASN A 425 -13.84 9.37 -8.07
N ASP A 426 -14.28 8.31 -7.38
CA ASP A 426 -15.67 8.06 -7.00
C ASP A 426 -15.78 7.77 -5.50
N THR A 427 -17.00 7.66 -5.00
CA THR A 427 -17.22 7.26 -3.61
C THR A 427 -16.86 5.78 -3.42
N VAL A 428 -16.31 5.45 -2.25
CA VAL A 428 -15.91 4.07 -1.93
C VAL A 428 -17.06 3.08 -2.08
N GLN A 429 -18.26 3.49 -1.65
CA GLN A 429 -19.47 2.67 -1.77
C GLN A 429 -19.83 2.37 -3.23
N ASN A 430 -19.64 3.33 -4.15
CA ASN A 430 -19.88 3.10 -5.57
C ASN A 430 -18.81 2.20 -6.17
N VAL A 431 -17.54 2.41 -5.81
CA VAL A 431 -16.42 1.55 -6.27
C VAL A 431 -16.65 0.11 -5.84
N LEU A 432 -16.99 -0.14 -4.57
CA LEU A 432 -17.25 -1.49 -4.05
C LEU A 432 -18.47 -2.18 -4.66
N LYS A 433 -19.45 -1.40 -5.18
CA LYS A 433 -20.61 -1.96 -5.89
C LYS A 433 -20.33 -2.32 -7.35
N THR A 434 -19.39 -1.66 -7.98
CA THR A 434 -19.13 -1.77 -9.43
C THR A 434 -17.88 -2.53 -9.76
N THR A 435 -16.82 -2.36 -8.94
CA THR A 435 -15.48 -2.91 -9.18
C THR A 435 -14.82 -3.32 -7.86
N HIS A 436 -13.57 -2.98 -7.66
CA HIS A 436 -12.80 -3.23 -6.44
C HIS A 436 -11.87 -2.05 -6.14
N LEU A 437 -11.36 -1.95 -4.90
CA LEU A 437 -10.52 -0.82 -4.47
C LEU A 437 -9.16 -0.73 -5.20
N PHE A 438 -8.70 -1.77 -5.88
CA PHE A 438 -7.49 -1.73 -6.72
C PHE A 438 -7.76 -1.33 -8.18
N ASP A 439 -8.98 -0.96 -8.54
CA ASP A 439 -9.36 -0.54 -9.89
C ASP A 439 -8.48 0.59 -10.48
N PRO A 440 -7.97 1.57 -9.69
CA PRO A 440 -7.06 2.60 -10.21
C PRO A 440 -5.72 2.09 -10.76
N PHE A 441 -5.31 0.86 -10.49
CA PHE A 441 -4.08 0.30 -11.06
C PHE A 441 -4.22 0.08 -12.57
N PRO A 442 -3.12 0.23 -13.35
CA PRO A 442 -3.17 0.03 -14.79
C PRO A 442 -3.48 -1.43 -15.17
N PRO A 443 -3.95 -1.64 -16.42
CA PRO A 443 -4.37 -2.97 -16.90
C PRO A 443 -3.31 -4.07 -16.78
N GLU A 444 -2.02 -3.71 -16.77
CA GLU A 444 -0.90 -4.65 -16.59
C GLU A 444 -0.92 -5.36 -15.24
N PHE A 445 -1.59 -4.77 -14.24
CA PHE A 445 -1.79 -5.33 -12.90
C PHE A 445 -3.21 -5.89 -12.69
N ASN A 446 -4.17 -5.51 -13.54
CA ASN A 446 -5.55 -5.95 -13.42
C ASN A 446 -5.64 -7.47 -13.56
N ASN A 447 -6.39 -8.08 -12.64
CA ASN A 447 -6.55 -9.53 -12.50
C ASN A 447 -5.29 -10.30 -12.04
N ASP A 448 -4.20 -9.63 -11.64
CA ASP A 448 -3.05 -10.31 -11.02
C ASP A 448 -3.23 -10.35 -9.49
N SER A 449 -4.11 -11.23 -9.01
CA SER A 449 -4.34 -11.46 -7.58
C SER A 449 -3.03 -11.75 -6.83
N ALA A 450 -2.07 -12.40 -7.49
CA ALA A 450 -0.78 -12.71 -6.90
C ALA A 450 0.07 -11.46 -6.63
N PHE A 451 -0.08 -10.38 -7.40
CA PHE A 451 0.56 -9.10 -7.12
C PHE A 451 -0.06 -8.44 -5.88
N PHE A 452 -1.38 -8.29 -5.88
CA PHE A 452 -2.09 -7.62 -4.80
C PHE A 452 -2.02 -8.39 -3.47
N ASP A 453 -1.93 -9.72 -3.51
CA ASP A 453 -1.74 -10.54 -2.30
C ASP A 453 -0.38 -10.30 -1.59
N ARG A 454 0.55 -9.57 -2.23
CA ARG A 454 1.82 -9.13 -1.66
C ARG A 454 1.78 -7.74 -1.03
N ILE A 455 0.64 -7.05 -1.14
CA ILE A 455 0.39 -5.81 -0.39
C ILE A 455 0.14 -6.19 1.07
N HIS A 456 0.95 -5.64 1.96
CA HIS A 456 0.84 -5.94 3.39
C HIS A 456 -0.31 -5.19 4.04
N TYR A 457 -0.50 -3.93 3.66
CA TYR A 457 -1.50 -3.05 4.24
C TYR A 457 -2.18 -2.20 3.14
N TYR A 458 -3.50 -2.09 3.20
CA TYR A 458 -4.24 -1.11 2.41
C TYR A 458 -4.67 0.04 3.32
N LEU A 459 -4.05 1.20 3.15
CA LEU A 459 -4.37 2.41 3.88
C LEU A 459 -5.57 3.12 3.23
N PRO A 460 -6.68 3.32 3.96
CA PRO A 460 -7.89 3.92 3.41
C PRO A 460 -7.72 5.44 3.30
N GLY A 461 -7.21 5.93 2.17
CA GLY A 461 -6.96 7.36 1.97
C GLY A 461 -8.21 8.25 2.07
N TRP A 462 -9.41 7.66 2.01
CA TRP A 462 -10.68 8.37 2.23
C TRP A 462 -11.01 8.62 3.71
N GLU A 463 -10.36 7.94 4.65
CA GLU A 463 -10.44 8.22 6.09
C GLU A 463 -9.46 9.30 6.53
N ILE A 464 -8.56 9.74 5.63
CA ILE A 464 -7.59 10.80 5.90
C ILE A 464 -8.17 12.15 5.49
N PRO A 465 -8.17 13.15 6.36
CA PRO A 465 -8.70 14.48 6.05
C PRO A 465 -7.88 15.15 4.93
N LYS A 466 -8.56 15.99 4.15
CA LYS A 466 -7.84 16.87 3.20
C LYS A 466 -7.00 17.86 3.97
N MET A 467 -5.79 18.10 3.48
CA MET A 467 -4.86 19.04 4.08
C MET A 467 -5.46 20.45 4.10
N ARG A 468 -5.33 21.11 5.24
CA ARG A 468 -5.73 22.48 5.53
C ARG A 468 -4.72 23.06 6.50
N SER A 469 -4.65 24.40 6.62
CA SER A 469 -3.68 25.08 7.47
C SER A 469 -3.75 24.64 8.94
N SER A 470 -4.95 24.36 9.47
CA SER A 470 -5.13 23.89 10.87
C SER A 470 -4.55 22.49 11.13
N LEU A 471 -4.28 21.68 10.08
CA LEU A 471 -3.63 20.38 10.23
C LEU A 471 -2.10 20.46 10.23
N LEU A 472 -1.53 21.65 10.02
CA LEU A 472 -0.09 21.89 10.08
C LEU A 472 0.26 22.39 11.47
N THR A 473 1.20 21.72 12.13
CA THR A 473 1.63 22.12 13.47
C THR A 473 2.57 23.31 13.45
N GLY A 474 2.40 24.23 14.40
CA GLY A 474 3.36 25.28 14.72
C GLY A 474 4.33 24.89 15.85
N HIS A 475 4.09 23.78 16.53
CA HIS A 475 4.80 23.34 17.72
C HIS A 475 6.18 22.73 17.43
N TYR A 476 6.94 22.44 18.49
CA TYR A 476 8.20 21.72 18.35
C TYR A 476 7.98 20.27 17.91
N GLY A 477 8.85 19.80 17.05
CA GLY A 477 8.99 18.40 16.64
C GLY A 477 10.46 18.08 16.41
N LEU A 478 10.80 16.80 16.32
CA LEU A 478 12.15 16.38 15.94
C LEU A 478 12.52 16.96 14.57
N ILE A 479 13.79 17.33 14.42
CA ILE A 479 14.35 17.61 13.10
C ILE A 479 14.10 16.38 12.22
N THR A 480 13.61 16.57 11.00
CA THR A 480 13.24 15.46 10.10
C THR A 480 14.37 14.49 9.82
N ASP A 481 15.62 15.00 9.79
CA ASP A 481 16.81 14.16 9.69
C ASP A 481 16.99 13.24 10.90
N CYS A 482 16.75 13.75 12.13
CA CYS A 482 16.79 12.95 13.35
C CYS A 482 15.76 11.83 13.32
N LEU A 483 14.52 12.13 12.92
CA LEU A 483 13.47 11.15 12.76
C LEU A 483 13.83 10.08 11.70
N SER A 484 14.43 10.51 10.59
CA SER A 484 14.84 9.60 9.51
C SER A 484 15.95 8.66 9.93
N GLU A 485 16.95 9.16 10.67
CA GLU A 485 18.03 8.33 11.20
C GLU A 485 17.51 7.34 12.24
N PHE A 486 16.58 7.76 13.11
CA PHE A 486 15.91 6.88 14.04
C PHE A 486 15.20 5.74 13.31
N CYS A 487 14.39 6.06 12.30
CA CYS A 487 13.72 5.05 11.48
C CYS A 487 14.72 4.09 10.82
N LYS A 488 15.80 4.62 10.25
CA LYS A 488 16.83 3.83 9.56
C LYS A 488 17.55 2.84 10.48
N GLU A 489 17.94 3.27 11.67
CA GLU A 489 18.60 2.38 12.63
C GLU A 489 17.61 1.33 13.18
N MET A 490 16.35 1.71 13.46
CA MET A 490 15.32 0.79 13.91
C MET A 490 14.91 -0.25 12.86
N ARG A 491 15.18 -0.03 11.56
CA ARG A 491 14.96 -1.04 10.49
C ARG A 491 15.71 -2.35 10.76
N ARG A 492 16.77 -2.33 11.56
CA ARG A 492 17.59 -3.51 11.88
C ARG A 492 16.98 -4.38 12.97
N LYS A 493 16.03 -3.85 13.75
CA LYS A 493 15.35 -4.56 14.84
C LYS A 493 14.12 -5.32 14.33
N ASP A 494 13.66 -6.32 15.08
CA ASP A 494 12.46 -7.12 14.78
C ASP A 494 11.57 -7.21 16.02
N PHE A 495 10.35 -6.72 15.92
CA PHE A 495 9.36 -6.68 17.00
C PHE A 495 8.18 -7.64 16.75
N THR A 496 8.26 -8.50 15.75
CA THR A 496 7.18 -9.43 15.38
C THR A 496 6.84 -10.44 16.48
N HIS A 497 7.80 -10.73 17.35
CA HIS A 497 7.66 -11.73 18.42
C HIS A 497 6.73 -11.30 19.57
N HIS A 498 6.46 -10.00 19.74
CA HIS A 498 5.59 -9.50 20.82
C HIS A 498 4.14 -9.96 20.67
N ILE A 499 3.65 -10.21 19.45
CA ILE A 499 2.31 -10.76 19.21
C ILE A 499 2.17 -12.11 19.90
N ASP A 500 3.17 -12.99 19.73
CA ASP A 500 3.10 -14.37 20.19
C ASP A 500 3.15 -14.51 21.73
N ARG A 501 3.49 -13.43 22.43
CA ARG A 501 3.44 -13.38 23.88
C ARG A 501 2.00 -13.44 24.41
N TYR A 502 1.05 -12.82 23.69
CA TYR A 502 -0.32 -12.63 24.16
C TYR A 502 -1.36 -13.26 23.26
N PHE A 503 -1.12 -13.39 21.94
CA PHE A 503 -2.13 -13.74 20.97
C PHE A 503 -1.67 -14.82 19.99
N ARG A 504 -2.66 -15.51 19.38
CA ARG A 504 -2.46 -16.49 18.30
C ARG A 504 -3.44 -16.15 17.18
N PHE A 505 -3.00 -16.24 15.93
CA PHE A 505 -3.87 -16.04 14.76
C PHE A 505 -4.86 -17.21 14.61
N ASN A 506 -6.04 -16.93 14.06
CA ASN A 506 -7.03 -17.95 13.75
C ASN A 506 -6.66 -18.72 12.45
N SER A 507 -7.46 -19.72 12.09
CA SER A 507 -7.24 -20.61 10.94
C SER A 507 -7.36 -19.93 9.57
N ASP A 508 -7.99 -18.76 9.50
CA ASP A 508 -8.23 -18.03 8.25
C ASP A 508 -6.96 -17.31 7.74
N PHE A 509 -5.92 -17.23 8.58
CA PHE A 509 -4.64 -16.70 8.17
C PHE A 509 -3.86 -17.68 7.32
N ASN A 510 -3.50 -17.28 6.12
CA ASN A 510 -2.44 -17.93 5.37
C ASN A 510 -1.07 -17.32 5.72
N LYS A 511 0.03 -17.93 5.22
CA LYS A 511 1.39 -17.46 5.56
C LYS A 511 1.68 -16.02 5.12
N ARG A 512 1.08 -15.54 4.03
CA ARG A 512 1.24 -14.15 3.55
C ARG A 512 0.51 -13.16 4.43
N ASP A 513 -0.69 -13.55 4.90
CA ASP A 513 -1.45 -12.73 5.84
C ASP A 513 -0.70 -12.56 7.16
N GLU A 514 -0.13 -13.66 7.66
CA GLU A 514 0.69 -13.65 8.87
C GLU A 514 1.92 -12.72 8.71
N ILE A 515 2.65 -12.83 7.60
CA ILE A 515 3.81 -11.97 7.32
C ILE A 515 3.38 -10.49 7.23
N ALA A 516 2.28 -10.20 6.54
CA ALA A 516 1.77 -8.86 6.36
C ALA A 516 1.42 -8.20 7.70
N VAL A 517 0.61 -8.87 8.52
CA VAL A 517 0.19 -8.37 9.83
C VAL A 517 1.37 -8.23 10.79
N ARG A 518 2.27 -9.20 10.83
CA ARG A 518 3.48 -9.14 11.67
C ARG A 518 4.39 -7.97 11.30
N LYS A 519 4.57 -7.69 10.02
CA LYS A 519 5.38 -6.55 9.56
C LYS A 519 4.72 -5.22 9.89
N THR A 520 3.42 -5.07 9.64
CA THR A 520 2.67 -3.86 10.02
C THR A 520 2.78 -3.62 11.53
N PHE A 521 2.50 -4.65 12.32
CA PHE A 521 2.64 -4.59 13.77
C PHE A 521 4.06 -4.20 14.20
N SER A 522 5.08 -4.85 13.64
CA SER A 522 6.49 -4.58 13.96
C SER A 522 6.86 -3.12 13.64
N GLY A 523 6.44 -2.60 12.50
CA GLY A 523 6.70 -1.22 12.12
C GLY A 523 6.04 -0.20 13.05
N LEU A 524 4.77 -0.41 13.37
CA LEU A 524 4.04 0.42 14.35
C LEU A 524 4.65 0.34 15.75
N ALA A 525 4.98 -0.87 16.20
CA ALA A 525 5.60 -1.08 17.51
C ALA A 525 6.98 -0.40 17.61
N LYS A 526 7.81 -0.47 16.58
CA LYS A 526 9.10 0.25 16.51
C LYS A 526 8.94 1.77 16.59
N LEU A 527 7.89 2.31 15.96
CA LEU A 527 7.61 3.75 16.01
C LEU A 527 7.11 4.17 17.39
N LEU A 528 6.15 3.45 17.96
CA LEU A 528 5.40 3.89 19.15
C LEU A 528 6.00 3.36 20.47
N PHE A 529 6.67 2.22 20.44
CA PHE A 529 7.25 1.55 21.60
C PHE A 529 8.69 1.08 21.30
N PRO A 530 9.60 2.00 20.95
CA PRO A 530 10.97 1.62 20.59
C PRO A 530 11.74 0.96 21.75
N ASP A 531 11.31 1.17 22.99
CA ASP A 531 11.79 0.57 24.24
C ASP A 531 11.20 -0.83 24.51
N GLU A 532 10.34 -1.34 23.63
CA GLU A 532 9.64 -2.64 23.77
C GLU A 532 8.70 -2.73 24.97
N ALA A 533 8.43 -1.63 25.66
CA ALA A 533 7.57 -1.57 26.84
C ALA A 533 6.09 -1.52 26.45
N MET A 534 5.56 -2.64 25.93
CA MET A 534 4.16 -2.83 25.54
C MET A 534 3.44 -3.77 26.49
N ASP A 535 2.27 -3.38 26.96
CA ASP A 535 1.36 -4.27 27.66
C ASP A 535 0.44 -5.04 26.67
N LYS A 536 -0.46 -5.86 27.20
CA LYS A 536 -1.36 -6.67 26.38
C LYS A 536 -2.35 -5.83 25.58
N ASP A 537 -2.78 -4.69 26.13
CA ASP A 537 -3.76 -3.82 25.48
C ASP A 537 -3.10 -2.98 24.38
N ASP A 538 -1.85 -2.57 24.56
CA ASP A 538 -1.05 -1.94 23.51
C ASP A 538 -0.84 -2.90 22.33
N VAL A 539 -0.46 -4.15 22.61
CA VAL A 539 -0.29 -5.17 21.56
C VAL A 539 -1.61 -5.43 20.85
N ARG A 540 -2.74 -5.50 21.56
CA ARG A 540 -4.06 -5.68 20.97
C ARG A 540 -4.42 -4.50 20.06
N TRP A 541 -4.23 -3.29 20.52
CA TRP A 541 -4.53 -2.07 19.77
C TRP A 541 -3.79 -2.00 18.44
N LEU A 542 -2.49 -2.27 18.44
CA LEU A 542 -1.69 -2.31 17.21
C LEU A 542 -2.05 -3.51 16.31
N LEU A 543 -2.38 -4.64 16.91
CA LEU A 543 -2.75 -5.85 16.18
C LEU A 543 -4.08 -5.68 15.45
N ASP A 544 -5.09 -5.11 16.10
CA ASP A 544 -6.39 -4.79 15.49
C ASP A 544 -6.21 -3.90 14.27
N TYR A 545 -5.41 -2.85 14.39
CA TYR A 545 -5.12 -1.94 13.28
C TYR A 545 -4.37 -2.64 12.14
N ALA A 546 -3.36 -3.45 12.45
CA ALA A 546 -2.60 -4.19 11.45
C ALA A 546 -3.46 -5.20 10.68
N ILE A 547 -4.37 -5.91 11.38
CA ILE A 547 -5.29 -6.87 10.78
C ILE A 547 -6.30 -6.14 9.90
N GLU A 548 -6.85 -4.99 10.31
CA GLU A 548 -7.82 -4.22 9.53
C GLU A 548 -7.30 -3.92 8.13
N GLY A 549 -6.07 -3.38 8.00
CA GLY A 549 -5.48 -3.05 6.71
C GLY A 549 -5.21 -4.28 5.83
N ARG A 550 -4.75 -5.40 6.42
CA ARG A 550 -4.55 -6.66 5.67
C ARG A 550 -5.88 -7.29 5.27
N ARG A 551 -6.87 -7.28 6.14
CA ARG A 551 -8.22 -7.75 5.81
C ARG A 551 -8.81 -6.96 4.64
N ARG A 552 -8.62 -5.65 4.57
CA ARG A 552 -9.05 -4.81 3.44
C ARG A 552 -8.46 -5.31 2.12
N VAL A 553 -7.18 -5.71 2.09
CA VAL A 553 -6.57 -6.37 0.93
C VAL A 553 -7.27 -7.67 0.59
N LYS A 554 -7.51 -8.54 1.58
CA LYS A 554 -8.14 -9.85 1.38
C LYS A 554 -9.57 -9.74 0.85
N GLU A 555 -10.35 -8.78 1.33
CA GLU A 555 -11.71 -8.54 0.84
C GLU A 555 -11.71 -8.15 -0.65
N GLN A 556 -10.70 -7.39 -1.11
CA GLN A 556 -10.58 -7.07 -2.53
C GLN A 556 -10.13 -8.29 -3.35
N LEU A 557 -9.23 -9.11 -2.83
CA LEU A 557 -8.82 -10.36 -3.47
C LEU A 557 -9.99 -11.32 -3.62
N LYS A 558 -10.89 -11.39 -2.64
CA LYS A 558 -12.14 -12.18 -2.71
C LYS A 558 -13.01 -11.72 -3.88
N ILE A 559 -13.12 -10.40 -4.13
CA ILE A 559 -13.89 -9.85 -5.25
C ILE A 559 -13.20 -10.19 -6.59
N MET A 560 -11.88 -10.08 -6.66
CA MET A 560 -11.09 -10.22 -7.90
C MET A 560 -10.86 -11.68 -8.31
N ALA A 561 -10.59 -12.58 -7.36
CA ALA A 561 -10.10 -13.93 -7.61
C ALA A 561 -11.05 -15.05 -7.09
N GLY A 562 -12.17 -14.68 -6.44
CA GLY A 562 -13.22 -15.61 -6.05
C GLY A 562 -12.80 -16.64 -5.00
N VAL A 563 -13.03 -17.92 -5.29
CA VAL A 563 -13.00 -19.04 -4.32
C VAL A 563 -11.66 -19.22 -3.60
N GLU A 564 -10.54 -18.85 -4.20
CA GLU A 564 -9.21 -18.98 -3.58
C GLU A 564 -9.03 -18.08 -2.34
N PHE A 565 -9.78 -16.99 -2.25
CA PHE A 565 -9.66 -15.98 -1.18
C PHE A 565 -10.95 -15.84 -0.35
N ILE A 566 -11.67 -16.93 -0.13
CA ILE A 566 -12.92 -16.91 0.65
C ILE A 566 -12.68 -16.64 2.13
N ASP A 567 -11.58 -17.14 2.68
CA ASP A 567 -11.26 -17.02 4.11
C ASP A 567 -10.74 -15.61 4.41
N VAL A 568 -11.64 -14.70 4.75
CA VAL A 568 -11.36 -13.28 4.98
C VAL A 568 -11.53 -12.85 6.43
N ASN A 569 -12.06 -13.73 7.30
CA ASN A 569 -12.34 -13.41 8.70
C ASN A 569 -11.07 -13.48 9.54
N LEU A 570 -10.09 -12.65 9.16
CA LEU A 570 -8.84 -12.54 9.90
C LEU A 570 -9.12 -12.09 11.33
N GLY A 571 -8.59 -12.85 12.27
CA GLY A 571 -8.78 -12.61 13.68
C GLY A 571 -7.73 -13.32 14.52
N TYR A 572 -7.79 -13.14 15.82
CA TYR A 572 -6.87 -13.74 16.76
C TYR A 572 -7.60 -14.20 18.02
N MET A 573 -6.96 -15.04 18.77
CA MET A 573 -7.41 -15.53 20.07
C MET A 573 -6.36 -15.21 21.14
N ASP A 574 -6.82 -15.06 22.38
CA ASP A 574 -5.94 -14.92 23.51
C ASP A 574 -5.14 -16.24 23.71
N ALA A 575 -3.82 -16.12 23.92
CA ALA A 575 -2.97 -17.29 24.14
C ALA A 575 -3.40 -18.10 25.39
N ASP A 576 -3.97 -17.42 26.40
CA ASP A 576 -4.43 -18.03 27.65
C ASP A 576 -5.87 -18.54 27.56
N ASN A 577 -6.69 -18.00 26.63
CA ASN A 577 -8.07 -18.43 26.43
C ASN A 577 -8.41 -18.55 24.92
N PRO A 578 -8.06 -19.68 24.28
CA PRO A 578 -8.23 -19.86 22.83
C PRO A 578 -9.66 -20.13 22.38
N GLN A 579 -10.67 -19.98 23.25
CA GLN A 579 -12.08 -20.27 22.90
C GLN A 579 -12.77 -19.07 22.25
N ASP A 580 -12.32 -17.84 22.50
CA ASP A 580 -12.90 -16.62 21.94
C ASP A 580 -12.02 -16.07 20.83
N VAL A 581 -12.49 -16.18 19.59
CA VAL A 581 -11.83 -15.60 18.43
C VAL A 581 -12.32 -14.16 18.22
N HIS A 582 -11.43 -13.21 18.36
CA HIS A 582 -11.70 -11.80 18.01
C HIS A 582 -11.45 -11.60 16.51
N VAL A 583 -12.51 -11.41 15.73
CA VAL A 583 -12.42 -11.13 14.28
C VAL A 583 -12.47 -9.63 14.03
N VAL A 584 -11.43 -9.10 13.41
CA VAL A 584 -11.35 -7.68 13.05
C VAL A 584 -12.16 -7.42 11.78
N ARG A 585 -13.01 -6.39 11.80
CA ARG A 585 -13.88 -6.03 10.66
C ARG A 585 -13.37 -4.78 9.96
N VAL A 586 -13.73 -4.65 8.70
CA VAL A 586 -13.41 -3.48 7.86
C VAL A 586 -14.64 -2.58 7.79
N PRO A 587 -14.55 -1.29 8.16
CA PRO A 587 -15.73 -0.41 8.27
C PRO A 587 -16.56 -0.27 7.00
N GLU A 588 -15.92 -0.14 5.84
CA GLU A 588 -16.58 0.01 4.54
C GLU A 588 -17.25 -1.29 4.03
N GLN A 589 -16.93 -2.40 4.62
CA GLN A 589 -17.49 -3.72 4.40
C GLN A 589 -18.21 -4.23 5.65
N THR A 590 -18.54 -3.36 6.58
CA THR A 590 -19.60 -3.66 7.53
C THR A 590 -20.84 -3.89 6.66
N GLU A 591 -21.03 -5.13 6.24
CA GLU A 591 -22.28 -5.56 5.72
C GLU A 591 -23.32 -5.05 6.73
N ASP A 592 -24.23 -4.19 6.30
CA ASP A 592 -25.60 -4.34 6.77
C ASP A 592 -25.84 -5.83 6.66
N THR A 593 -25.88 -6.52 7.79
CA THR A 593 -26.03 -7.99 7.84
C THR A 593 -27.12 -8.29 6.85
N LEU A 594 -26.77 -8.94 5.71
CA LEU A 594 -27.72 -9.17 4.60
C LEU A 594 -29.01 -9.79 5.14
N ILE A 595 -28.86 -10.58 6.21
CA ILE A 595 -29.93 -11.17 6.99
C ILE A 595 -29.98 -10.45 8.36
N PRO A 596 -30.88 -9.47 8.55
CA PRO A 596 -30.97 -8.68 9.77
C PRO A 596 -31.38 -9.51 10.98
N ASP A 597 -30.86 -9.15 12.14
CA ASP A 597 -31.17 -9.82 13.43
C ASP A 597 -32.54 -9.45 14.01
N GLY A 598 -33.21 -8.46 13.43
CA GLY A 598 -34.52 -7.98 13.86
C GLY A 598 -35.70 -8.77 13.27
N SER A 599 -36.90 -8.50 13.78
CA SER A 599 -38.14 -9.06 13.20
C SER A 599 -38.36 -8.51 11.79
N LEU A 600 -38.59 -9.39 10.83
CA LEU A 600 -38.88 -9.05 9.45
C LEU A 600 -40.36 -8.66 9.25
N LEU A 601 -40.66 -8.03 8.13
CA LEU A 601 -42.05 -7.87 7.68
C LEU A 601 -42.59 -9.23 7.23
N SER A 602 -43.88 -9.43 7.35
CA SER A 602 -44.53 -10.62 6.82
C SER A 602 -44.31 -10.74 5.32
N GLY A 603 -43.97 -11.94 4.85
CA GLY A 603 -43.64 -12.22 3.44
C GLY A 603 -42.18 -12.02 3.07
N HIS A 604 -41.36 -11.42 3.93
CA HIS A 604 -39.94 -11.23 3.69
C HIS A 604 -39.15 -12.43 4.23
N VAL A 605 -38.37 -13.08 3.38
CA VAL A 605 -37.54 -14.24 3.73
C VAL A 605 -36.20 -14.18 3.04
N PHE A 606 -35.20 -14.86 3.62
CA PHE A 606 -33.88 -14.99 3.03
C PHE A 606 -33.62 -16.45 2.61
N GLY A 607 -33.48 -16.66 1.30
CA GLY A 607 -33.02 -17.91 0.72
C GLY A 607 -31.50 -17.93 0.60
N VAL A 608 -30.92 -19.11 0.77
CA VAL A 608 -29.49 -19.35 0.48
C VAL A 608 -29.41 -20.53 -0.48
N GLY A 609 -28.71 -20.32 -1.59
CA GLY A 609 -28.63 -21.35 -2.63
C GLY A 609 -27.51 -21.08 -3.61
N ARG A 610 -27.20 -22.08 -4.43
CA ARG A 610 -26.14 -22.01 -5.44
C ARG A 610 -26.70 -21.36 -6.71
N SER A 611 -26.04 -20.34 -7.18
CA SER A 611 -26.35 -19.67 -8.44
C SER A 611 -26.04 -20.56 -9.64
N GLN A 612 -26.53 -20.19 -10.81
CA GLN A 612 -26.20 -20.89 -12.07
C GLN A 612 -24.70 -20.82 -12.41
N GLY A 613 -23.96 -19.84 -11.87
CA GLY A 613 -22.50 -19.76 -11.94
C GLY A 613 -21.78 -20.74 -11.01
N GLY A 614 -22.50 -21.47 -10.16
CA GLY A 614 -21.92 -22.43 -9.22
C GLY A 614 -21.57 -21.86 -7.84
N GLU A 615 -21.70 -20.55 -7.62
CA GLU A 615 -21.43 -19.88 -6.35
C GLU A 615 -22.65 -19.86 -5.44
N VAL A 616 -22.46 -20.05 -4.13
CA VAL A 616 -23.52 -19.92 -3.13
C VAL A 616 -23.71 -18.45 -2.78
N ALA A 617 -24.99 -18.00 -2.77
CA ALA A 617 -25.36 -16.62 -2.50
C ALA A 617 -26.60 -16.50 -1.65
N VAL A 618 -26.85 -15.28 -1.14
CA VAL A 618 -28.02 -14.94 -0.35
C VAL A 618 -29.03 -14.14 -1.19
N TYR A 619 -30.28 -14.55 -1.14
CA TYR A 619 -31.36 -13.96 -1.89
C TYR A 619 -32.45 -13.47 -0.96
N LYS A 620 -32.93 -12.25 -1.17
CA LYS A 620 -34.09 -11.72 -0.45
C LYS A 620 -35.32 -11.89 -1.32
N LEU A 621 -36.32 -12.59 -0.79
CA LEU A 621 -37.59 -12.80 -1.41
C LEU A 621 -38.66 -11.99 -0.64
N GLU A 622 -39.27 -11.03 -1.30
CA GLU A 622 -40.31 -10.17 -0.72
C GLU A 622 -41.65 -10.51 -1.31
N ASN A 623 -42.46 -11.23 -0.55
CA ASN A 623 -43.80 -11.66 -0.94
C ASN A 623 -44.84 -10.71 -0.36
N LYS A 624 -45.79 -10.27 -1.19
CA LYS A 624 -46.93 -9.45 -0.79
C LYS A 624 -48.22 -10.04 -1.25
N ALA A 625 -49.16 -10.24 -0.33
CA ALA A 625 -50.53 -10.69 -0.64
C ALA A 625 -51.45 -9.46 -0.73
N VAL A 626 -52.13 -9.32 -1.86
CA VAL A 626 -53.10 -8.25 -2.15
C VAL A 626 -54.45 -8.85 -2.52
N ALA A 627 -55.56 -8.12 -2.39
CA ALA A 627 -56.88 -8.63 -2.80
C ALA A 627 -56.89 -9.00 -4.30
N GLY A 628 -57.37 -10.20 -4.68
CA GLY A 628 -57.28 -10.66 -6.06
C GLY A 628 -57.94 -12.01 -6.31
N GLU A 629 -57.51 -12.74 -7.32
CA GLU A 629 -58.06 -13.97 -7.88
C GLU A 629 -57.07 -15.16 -7.81
N CYS A 630 -56.15 -15.17 -6.87
CA CYS A 630 -55.12 -16.21 -6.72
C CYS A 630 -54.10 -16.24 -7.88
N LYS A 631 -53.71 -15.05 -8.37
CA LYS A 631 -52.68 -14.93 -9.41
C LYS A 631 -51.34 -14.74 -8.77
N PHE A 632 -50.30 -15.33 -9.40
CA PHE A 632 -48.88 -15.13 -9.01
C PHE A 632 -48.16 -14.25 -10.02
N LYS A 633 -47.48 -13.24 -9.56
CA LYS A 633 -46.63 -12.35 -10.35
C LYS A 633 -45.31 -12.19 -9.67
N TYR A 634 -44.26 -12.17 -10.46
CA TYR A 634 -42.87 -12.02 -9.94
C TYR A 634 -42.07 -11.00 -10.76
N GLU A 635 -41.21 -10.28 -10.08
CA GLU A 635 -40.22 -9.34 -10.63
C GLU A 635 -38.82 -9.75 -10.17
N GLY A 636 -37.77 -9.29 -10.89
CA GLY A 636 -36.36 -9.58 -10.56
C GLY A 636 -35.79 -10.85 -11.17
N VAL A 637 -36.62 -11.67 -11.86
CA VAL A 637 -36.21 -12.97 -12.43
C VAL A 637 -35.90 -12.93 -13.92
N ALA A 638 -36.17 -11.80 -14.58
CA ALA A 638 -35.95 -11.57 -16.01
C ALA A 638 -36.42 -12.73 -16.91
N PHE A 639 -35.60 -13.17 -17.87
CA PHE A 639 -35.93 -14.28 -18.80
C PHE A 639 -35.40 -15.65 -18.35
N ASN A 640 -35.03 -15.81 -17.08
CA ASN A 640 -34.47 -17.06 -16.55
C ASN A 640 -35.56 -18.12 -16.36
N LYS A 641 -35.76 -18.99 -17.37
CA LYS A 641 -36.78 -20.00 -17.36
C LYS A 641 -36.66 -21.04 -16.22
N PRO A 642 -35.46 -21.62 -15.92
CA PRO A 642 -35.33 -22.58 -14.84
C PRO A 642 -35.76 -22.03 -13.48
N VAL A 643 -35.35 -20.81 -13.14
CA VAL A 643 -35.74 -20.17 -11.86
C VAL A 643 -37.23 -19.87 -11.82
N ARG A 644 -37.83 -19.43 -12.93
CA ARG A 644 -39.29 -19.22 -13.01
C ARG A 644 -40.08 -20.52 -12.78
N ASP A 645 -39.66 -21.61 -13.44
CA ASP A 645 -40.30 -22.90 -13.29
C ASP A 645 -40.28 -23.40 -11.84
N THR A 646 -39.22 -23.12 -11.08
CA THR A 646 -39.09 -23.47 -9.64
C THR A 646 -39.94 -22.57 -8.74
N LEU A 647 -40.06 -21.27 -9.06
CA LEU A 647 -40.91 -20.33 -8.31
C LEU A 647 -42.42 -20.65 -8.55
N GLU A 648 -42.80 -20.99 -9.80
CA GLU A 648 -44.16 -21.45 -10.12
C GLU A 648 -44.50 -22.76 -9.40
N ALA A 649 -43.51 -23.69 -9.32
CA ALA A 649 -43.67 -24.92 -8.55
C ALA A 649 -43.85 -24.65 -7.04
N ALA A 650 -43.14 -23.65 -6.49
CA ALA A 650 -43.32 -23.24 -5.10
C ALA A 650 -44.70 -22.64 -4.86
N PHE A 651 -45.23 -21.84 -5.80
CA PHE A 651 -46.57 -21.28 -5.72
C PHE A 651 -47.66 -22.36 -5.84
N ASP A 652 -47.53 -23.31 -6.77
CA ASP A 652 -48.48 -24.44 -6.91
C ASP A 652 -48.54 -25.28 -5.62
N ASN A 653 -47.39 -25.56 -5.02
CA ASN A 653 -47.34 -26.24 -3.73
C ASN A 653 -47.96 -25.40 -2.61
N PHE A 654 -47.75 -24.08 -2.63
CA PHE A 654 -48.41 -23.19 -1.68
C PHE A 654 -49.93 -23.25 -1.79
N VAL A 655 -50.50 -23.17 -2.98
CA VAL A 655 -51.96 -23.26 -3.19
C VAL A 655 -52.51 -24.56 -2.63
N ASN A 656 -51.79 -25.68 -2.79
CA ASN A 656 -52.24 -27.01 -2.36
C ASN A 656 -52.03 -27.28 -0.86
N LEU A 657 -50.93 -26.73 -0.26
CA LEU A 657 -50.49 -27.15 1.08
C LEU A 657 -50.66 -26.08 2.17
N ALA A 658 -50.90 -24.81 1.83
CA ALA A 658 -50.93 -23.72 2.79
C ALA A 658 -51.94 -23.89 3.94
N ASN A 659 -53.10 -24.44 3.66
CA ASN A 659 -54.11 -24.75 4.70
C ASN A 659 -53.64 -25.80 5.73
N ARG A 660 -52.60 -26.60 5.39
CA ARG A 660 -51.94 -27.52 6.35
C ARG A 660 -50.89 -26.82 7.21
N VAL A 661 -50.36 -25.70 6.72
CA VAL A 661 -49.45 -24.86 7.50
C VAL A 661 -50.21 -24.09 8.57
N ALA A 662 -51.23 -23.34 8.16
CA ALA A 662 -52.14 -22.65 9.09
C ALA A 662 -53.59 -22.77 8.60
N PRO A 663 -54.50 -23.38 9.39
CA PRO A 663 -55.90 -23.47 9.03
C PRO A 663 -56.56 -22.09 8.93
N GLY A 664 -57.39 -21.89 7.87
CA GLY A 664 -58.16 -20.66 7.68
C GLY A 664 -57.48 -19.60 6.80
N MET A 665 -56.43 -19.94 6.08
CA MET A 665 -55.87 -19.07 5.04
C MET A 665 -56.82 -18.94 3.87
N HIS A 666 -57.30 -17.73 3.57
CA HIS A 666 -58.16 -17.46 2.40
C HIS A 666 -57.26 -17.15 1.17
N ILE A 667 -56.68 -18.20 0.57
CA ILE A 667 -55.71 -18.08 -0.53
C ILE A 667 -56.38 -17.59 -1.82
N GLY A 668 -57.55 -18.12 -2.14
CA GLY A 668 -58.24 -17.86 -3.39
C GLY A 668 -58.77 -16.43 -3.60
N SER A 669 -58.75 -15.58 -2.56
CA SER A 669 -59.19 -14.20 -2.60
C SER A 669 -58.03 -13.18 -2.62
N LYS A 670 -56.82 -13.66 -2.82
CA LYS A 670 -55.59 -12.82 -2.83
C LYS A 670 -54.73 -13.15 -4.04
N ASP A 671 -54.17 -12.13 -4.64
CA ASP A 671 -53.03 -12.24 -5.58
C ASP A 671 -51.73 -12.12 -4.82
N TYR A 672 -50.67 -12.78 -5.30
CA TYR A 672 -49.36 -12.84 -4.69
C TYR A 672 -48.33 -12.23 -5.61
N LEU A 673 -47.55 -11.27 -5.06
CA LEU A 673 -46.50 -10.54 -5.77
C LEU A 673 -45.18 -10.88 -5.12
N LEU A 674 -44.22 -11.38 -5.90
CA LEU A 674 -42.84 -11.64 -5.47
C LEU A 674 -41.92 -10.63 -6.09
N PHE A 675 -41.06 -10.03 -5.27
CA PHE A 675 -39.87 -9.36 -5.70
C PHE A 675 -38.65 -10.19 -5.30
N TYR A 676 -37.96 -10.72 -6.32
CA TYR A 676 -36.75 -11.55 -6.14
C TYR A 676 -35.50 -10.66 -6.24
N ASN A 677 -34.72 -10.58 -5.17
CA ASN A 677 -33.51 -9.73 -5.11
C ASN A 677 -32.27 -10.58 -4.81
N ASP A 678 -31.32 -10.58 -5.75
CA ASP A 678 -29.99 -11.12 -5.55
C ASP A 678 -29.15 -10.07 -4.82
N LEU A 679 -28.91 -10.27 -3.53
CA LEU A 679 -28.20 -9.31 -2.67
C LEU A 679 -26.71 -9.20 -2.95
N GLN A 680 -26.13 -10.19 -3.63
CA GLN A 680 -24.69 -10.31 -3.83
C GLN A 680 -24.27 -10.24 -5.31
N SER A 681 -25.24 -10.04 -6.22
CA SER A 681 -25.00 -9.98 -7.68
C SER A 681 -24.25 -11.21 -8.24
N LYS A 682 -24.52 -12.40 -7.67
CA LYS A 682 -23.91 -13.68 -8.06
C LYS A 682 -24.71 -14.44 -9.12
N GLY A 683 -25.84 -13.90 -9.53
CA GLY A 683 -26.79 -14.51 -10.44
C GLY A 683 -27.88 -15.31 -9.73
N LEU A 684 -28.94 -15.61 -10.45
CA LEU A 684 -30.14 -16.23 -9.91
C LEU A 684 -29.93 -17.71 -9.52
N SER A 685 -30.67 -18.17 -8.51
CA SER A 685 -30.64 -19.54 -7.99
C SER A 685 -31.98 -20.22 -8.06
N GLU A 686 -32.02 -21.51 -8.45
CA GLU A 686 -33.17 -22.39 -8.34
C GLU A 686 -33.33 -22.95 -6.91
N GLU A 687 -32.29 -22.90 -6.09
CA GLU A 687 -32.22 -23.54 -4.77
C GLU A 687 -32.95 -22.76 -3.66
N VAL A 688 -33.72 -21.72 -4.02
CA VAL A 688 -34.49 -20.89 -3.08
C VAL A 688 -36.00 -21.13 -3.10
N SER A 689 -36.47 -22.15 -3.81
CA SER A 689 -37.92 -22.42 -3.94
C SER A 689 -38.58 -22.81 -2.62
N LEU A 690 -37.87 -23.43 -1.67
CA LEU A 690 -38.39 -23.64 -0.32
C LEU A 690 -38.56 -22.30 0.42
N ALA A 691 -37.61 -21.38 0.28
CA ALA A 691 -37.72 -20.05 0.87
C ALA A 691 -38.90 -19.28 0.31
N GLU A 692 -39.17 -19.41 -1.00
CA GLU A 692 -40.34 -18.82 -1.63
C GLU A 692 -41.66 -19.41 -1.08
N PHE A 693 -41.76 -20.72 -0.94
CA PHE A 693 -42.92 -21.37 -0.33
C PHE A 693 -43.20 -20.84 1.10
N VAL A 694 -42.16 -20.71 1.91
CA VAL A 694 -42.23 -20.14 3.26
C VAL A 694 -42.63 -18.67 3.22
N GLY A 695 -42.11 -17.89 2.28
CA GLY A 695 -42.42 -16.47 2.08
C GLY A 695 -43.88 -16.25 1.71
N LEU A 696 -44.44 -17.07 0.81
CA LEU A 696 -45.86 -17.06 0.46
C LEU A 696 -46.75 -17.41 1.66
N CYS A 697 -46.36 -18.44 2.44
CA CYS A 697 -47.08 -18.79 3.68
C CYS A 697 -47.04 -17.63 4.70
N SER A 698 -45.88 -16.98 4.86
CA SER A 698 -45.72 -15.82 5.72
C SER A 698 -46.62 -14.64 5.31
N ALA A 699 -46.66 -14.32 4.01
CA ALA A 699 -47.51 -13.26 3.46
C ALA A 699 -49.01 -13.57 3.61
N ALA A 700 -49.39 -14.81 3.39
CA ALA A 700 -50.77 -15.24 3.51
C ALA A 700 -51.29 -15.21 4.95
N CYS A 701 -50.44 -15.64 5.92
CA CYS A 701 -50.72 -15.63 7.35
C CYS A 701 -50.54 -14.24 8.00
N ASN A 702 -49.93 -13.30 7.29
CA ASN A 702 -49.48 -12.02 7.85
C ASN A 702 -48.64 -12.21 9.12
N ARG A 703 -47.72 -13.18 9.10
CA ARG A 703 -46.83 -13.51 10.21
C ARG A 703 -45.36 -13.53 9.73
N PRO A 704 -44.44 -12.81 10.37
CA PRO A 704 -43.06 -12.85 9.99
C PRO A 704 -42.41 -14.20 10.28
N VAL A 705 -41.35 -14.53 9.55
CA VAL A 705 -40.49 -15.68 9.86
C VAL A 705 -39.63 -15.38 11.09
N MET A 706 -39.04 -16.43 11.67
CA MET A 706 -38.05 -16.24 12.76
C MET A 706 -36.96 -15.27 12.36
N PRO A 707 -36.51 -14.39 13.28
CA PRO A 707 -35.44 -13.45 12.98
C PRO A 707 -34.10 -14.16 12.69
N ALA A 708 -33.29 -13.53 11.84
CA ALA A 708 -31.98 -14.04 11.42
C ALA A 708 -32.02 -15.49 10.87
N LEU A 709 -33.05 -15.85 10.11
CA LEU A 709 -33.24 -17.18 9.53
C LEU A 709 -32.81 -17.23 8.08
N ALA A 710 -31.96 -18.21 7.74
CA ALA A 710 -31.61 -18.60 6.38
C ALA A 710 -32.37 -19.88 5.96
N ILE A 711 -32.92 -19.91 4.75
CA ILE A 711 -33.74 -21.00 4.24
C ILE A 711 -33.14 -21.53 2.92
N PRO A 712 -32.30 -22.57 2.95
CA PRO A 712 -31.88 -23.30 1.76
C PRO A 712 -32.85 -24.39 1.38
N GLY A 713 -32.92 -24.77 0.11
CA GLY A 713 -33.65 -25.96 -0.35
C GLY A 713 -34.47 -25.80 -1.62
N ILE A 714 -34.56 -26.86 -2.37
CA ILE A 714 -35.31 -26.96 -3.62
C ILE A 714 -36.61 -27.72 -3.38
N LEU A 715 -37.75 -27.07 -3.63
CA LEU A 715 -39.06 -27.67 -3.62
C LEU A 715 -39.48 -27.95 -5.07
N ARG A 716 -39.76 -29.23 -5.38
CA ARG A 716 -40.21 -29.68 -6.69
C ARG A 716 -41.72 -29.55 -6.86
N MET A 717 -42.19 -29.52 -8.09
CA MET A 717 -43.63 -29.48 -8.42
C MET A 717 -44.44 -30.65 -7.79
N SER A 718 -43.78 -31.79 -7.58
CA SER A 718 -44.38 -32.95 -6.90
C SER A 718 -44.61 -32.75 -5.40
N GLY A 719 -44.12 -31.66 -4.81
CA GLY A 719 -44.07 -31.44 -3.37
C GLY A 719 -42.91 -32.17 -2.68
N SER A 720 -42.04 -32.88 -3.43
CA SER A 720 -40.80 -33.46 -2.91
C SER A 720 -39.70 -32.40 -2.81
N MET A 721 -38.73 -32.62 -1.90
CA MET A 721 -37.61 -31.76 -1.70
C MET A 721 -36.32 -32.47 -2.12
N ASP A 722 -35.43 -31.74 -2.76
CA ASP A 722 -34.12 -32.25 -3.12
C ASP A 722 -33.17 -32.23 -1.91
N GLU A 723 -32.14 -33.07 -1.98
CA GLU A 723 -31.05 -33.06 -1.01
C GLU A 723 -30.21 -31.79 -1.16
N ILE A 724 -29.83 -31.18 -0.01
CA ILE A 724 -29.01 -29.98 0.02
C ILE A 724 -27.56 -30.36 -0.30
N ARG A 725 -27.02 -29.83 -1.42
CA ARG A 725 -25.66 -30.08 -1.85
C ARG A 725 -24.73 -29.02 -1.32
N GLY A 726 -23.53 -29.42 -0.86
CA GLY A 726 -22.53 -28.48 -0.35
C GLY A 726 -22.97 -27.75 0.92
N LEU A 727 -23.46 -28.52 1.89
CA LEU A 727 -24.04 -28.02 3.14
C LEU A 727 -23.07 -27.06 3.87
N GLU A 728 -21.77 -27.35 3.86
CA GLU A 728 -20.77 -26.52 4.50
C GLU A 728 -20.71 -25.11 3.87
N ASP A 729 -20.70 -25.00 2.54
CA ASP A 729 -20.68 -23.72 1.84
C ASP A 729 -21.96 -22.90 2.12
N ILE A 730 -23.11 -23.56 2.11
CA ILE A 730 -24.42 -22.93 2.41
C ILE A 730 -24.42 -22.38 3.84
N MET A 731 -23.99 -23.17 4.81
CA MET A 731 -23.95 -22.75 6.20
C MET A 731 -22.93 -21.63 6.43
N ARG A 732 -21.77 -21.69 5.76
CA ARG A 732 -20.73 -20.64 5.80
C ARG A 732 -21.26 -19.32 5.25
N VAL A 733 -21.87 -19.34 4.07
CA VAL A 733 -22.46 -18.14 3.46
C VAL A 733 -23.61 -17.58 4.29
N ALA A 734 -24.48 -18.43 4.82
CA ALA A 734 -25.57 -18.01 5.71
C ALA A 734 -25.03 -17.31 6.99
N LYS A 735 -24.02 -17.92 7.65
CA LYS A 735 -23.37 -17.34 8.83
C LYS A 735 -22.74 -15.99 8.52
N ASN A 736 -21.96 -15.92 7.43
CA ASN A 736 -21.28 -14.71 7.01
C ASN A 736 -22.26 -13.59 6.63
N ALA A 737 -23.45 -13.94 6.14
CA ALA A 737 -24.53 -12.99 5.85
C ALA A 737 -25.32 -12.54 7.09
N GLY A 738 -24.97 -12.99 8.29
CA GLY A 738 -25.60 -12.58 9.54
C GLY A 738 -26.73 -13.51 10.02
N ALA A 739 -26.96 -14.67 9.37
CA ALA A 739 -27.90 -15.64 9.89
C ALA A 739 -27.44 -16.20 11.24
N LYS A 740 -28.36 -16.31 12.18
CA LYS A 740 -28.17 -17.02 13.47
C LYS A 740 -28.88 -18.37 13.48
N ARG A 741 -29.75 -18.59 12.52
CA ARG A 741 -30.53 -19.82 12.35
C ARG A 741 -30.53 -20.26 10.89
N VAL A 742 -30.49 -21.57 10.67
CA VAL A 742 -30.68 -22.17 9.34
C VAL A 742 -31.69 -23.31 9.44
N ILE A 743 -32.64 -23.38 8.49
CA ILE A 743 -33.59 -24.45 8.47
C ILE A 743 -33.09 -25.60 7.61
N LEU A 744 -33.04 -26.82 8.15
CA LEU A 744 -32.44 -27.98 7.49
C LEU A 744 -33.32 -29.22 7.63
N PRO A 745 -33.35 -30.16 6.65
CA PRO A 745 -33.99 -31.45 6.81
C PRO A 745 -33.24 -32.31 7.84
N LEU A 746 -33.95 -33.25 8.47
CA LEU A 746 -33.35 -34.18 9.44
C LEU A 746 -32.20 -35.01 8.82
N SER A 747 -32.28 -35.35 7.55
CA SER A 747 -31.21 -36.04 6.81
C SER A 747 -29.91 -35.27 6.75
N ALA A 748 -29.95 -33.94 6.85
CA ALA A 748 -28.76 -33.10 6.86
C ALA A 748 -27.87 -33.28 8.12
N ILE A 749 -28.38 -33.90 9.20
CA ILE A 749 -27.63 -34.18 10.43
C ILE A 749 -26.35 -34.98 10.14
N ALA A 750 -26.43 -35.94 9.21
CA ALA A 750 -25.26 -36.72 8.81
C ALA A 750 -24.18 -35.83 8.13
N GLY A 751 -24.58 -34.83 7.35
CA GLY A 751 -23.72 -33.89 6.67
C GLY A 751 -23.06 -32.86 7.63
N LEU A 752 -23.67 -32.60 8.79
CA LEU A 752 -23.08 -31.67 9.77
C LEU A 752 -21.78 -32.17 10.38
N GLN A 753 -21.51 -33.48 10.31
CA GLN A 753 -20.21 -34.01 10.78
C GLN A 753 -19.02 -33.55 9.92
N SER A 754 -19.27 -33.14 8.68
CA SER A 754 -18.24 -32.59 7.78
C SER A 754 -18.12 -31.06 7.84
N VAL A 755 -19.02 -30.39 8.56
CA VAL A 755 -19.02 -28.93 8.73
C VAL A 755 -18.11 -28.56 9.91
N SER A 756 -17.30 -27.52 9.74
CA SER A 756 -16.38 -27.07 10.80
C SER A 756 -17.16 -26.68 12.08
N SER A 757 -16.59 -27.01 13.25
CA SER A 757 -17.19 -26.70 14.54
C SER A 757 -17.43 -25.20 14.75
N GLU A 758 -16.63 -24.38 14.13
CA GLU A 758 -16.74 -22.92 14.16
C GLU A 758 -18.02 -22.43 13.48
N ILE A 759 -18.40 -23.00 12.33
CA ILE A 759 -19.63 -22.67 11.63
C ILE A 759 -20.84 -23.09 12.47
N ILE A 760 -20.80 -24.30 13.03
CA ILE A 760 -21.89 -24.85 13.84
C ILE A 760 -22.12 -24.03 15.12
N SER A 761 -21.03 -23.57 15.79
CA SER A 761 -21.17 -22.78 17.02
C SER A 761 -21.83 -21.42 16.83
N GLY A 762 -21.74 -20.85 15.64
CA GLY A 762 -22.33 -19.54 15.31
C GLY A 762 -23.70 -19.59 14.63
N LEU A 763 -24.17 -20.77 14.21
CA LEU A 763 -25.39 -20.93 13.42
C LEU A 763 -26.22 -22.10 13.95
N SER A 764 -27.35 -21.79 14.57
CA SER A 764 -28.24 -22.81 15.17
C SER A 764 -29.15 -23.47 14.10
N PRO A 765 -28.96 -24.75 13.77
CA PRO A 765 -29.83 -25.44 12.83
C PRO A 765 -31.22 -25.71 13.44
N VAL A 766 -32.25 -25.45 12.65
CA VAL A 766 -33.66 -25.78 12.95
C VAL A 766 -34.07 -26.92 12.02
N PHE A 767 -34.33 -28.10 12.56
CA PHE A 767 -34.59 -29.28 11.74
C PHE A 767 -36.09 -29.48 11.47
N TYR A 768 -36.41 -29.85 10.23
CA TYR A 768 -37.76 -30.24 9.79
C TYR A 768 -37.74 -31.68 9.24
N MET A 769 -38.93 -32.29 9.17
CA MET A 769 -39.09 -33.66 8.64
C MET A 769 -38.72 -33.75 7.17
N ASP A 770 -37.93 -34.74 6.79
CA ASP A 770 -37.48 -34.95 5.42
C ASP A 770 -38.64 -35.00 4.44
N GLY A 771 -38.55 -34.19 3.37
CA GLY A 771 -39.56 -34.13 2.32
C GLY A 771 -40.87 -33.44 2.72
N ASP A 772 -41.01 -32.86 3.92
CA ASP A 772 -42.22 -32.14 4.34
C ASP A 772 -42.05 -30.61 4.36
N PRO A 773 -42.40 -29.89 3.27
CA PRO A 773 -42.32 -28.44 3.22
C PRO A 773 -43.31 -27.76 4.20
N VAL A 774 -44.35 -28.44 4.64
CA VAL A 774 -45.30 -27.90 5.61
C VAL A 774 -44.67 -27.80 6.98
N ASP A 775 -43.92 -28.84 7.41
CA ASP A 775 -43.17 -28.79 8.66
C ASP A 775 -42.06 -27.72 8.63
N ALA A 776 -41.36 -27.58 7.48
CA ALA A 776 -40.40 -26.52 7.29
C ALA A 776 -41.03 -25.12 7.46
N ALA A 777 -42.16 -24.85 6.82
CA ALA A 777 -42.86 -23.58 6.96
C ALA A 777 -43.38 -23.33 8.38
N LYS A 778 -43.93 -24.34 9.06
CA LYS A 778 -44.37 -24.21 10.46
C LYS A 778 -43.24 -23.81 11.37
N LYS A 779 -42.06 -24.45 11.24
CA LYS A 779 -40.88 -24.12 12.04
C LYS A 779 -40.29 -22.75 11.70
N ALA A 780 -40.30 -22.37 10.42
CA ALA A 780 -39.85 -21.04 10.01
C ALA A 780 -40.77 -19.92 10.55
N LEU A 781 -42.07 -20.18 10.66
CA LEU A 781 -43.09 -19.24 11.14
C LEU A 781 -43.34 -19.35 12.65
N ASP A 782 -42.66 -20.24 13.35
CA ASP A 782 -42.85 -20.55 14.78
C ASP A 782 -44.34 -20.90 15.08
N LEU A 783 -44.90 -21.87 14.32
CA LEU A 783 -46.27 -22.34 14.39
C LEU A 783 -46.37 -23.76 14.99
#